data_0f2f70849041332760e3fb1951137f4d
#
_entry.id   0f2f70849041332760e3fb1951137f4d
#
_cell.length_a   1.000
_cell.length_b   1.000
_cell.length_c   1.000
_cell.angle_alpha   90.00
_cell.angle_beta   90.00
_cell.angle_gamma   90.00
#
_symmetry.space_group_name_H-M   'P 1'
#
loop_
_entity.id
_entity.type
_entity.pdbx_description
1 polymer ?
#
loop_
_entity_poly.entity_id
_entity_poly.type
_entity_poly.pdbx_seq_one_letter_code
_entity_poly.pdbx_strand_id
1 'polypeptide(L)'
;MSTSAPRRRRTYGGAPLSTASPPRTRRSRFFTRVAAVVAALAVPVTGLVALAGPAQAAASATATYTKVSDWGTGFEGKWTIKNTGTTTISSWTVEWDYPAGTAVTSAWDATVTSSGTHWTGKNVGWNGTLAPGATASFGFNGTGGGSPSGCKVNGGSCDGTTQPGDTPPTAPGTPTATGVTETSLTLSWGAATDDKGVKNYDVYRGGAKIATVTGTTYADSGLTKATAYTYSVTARDTIDQTGPSSGSLTVSTTGGTTEPPQPGGPVKLGYFTEWGVYGRNYHVKNLVTSGSAAKITHINYAFGNVQNGACTIGDAYADYDKAYTADQSVDGVADNWDQPLRGNFNQLRKLKKQYPNIKVLWSFGGWTWSGGFGQAAANPAAFAQSCYNLVEDPRWADVFDGIDIDWEYPNACGLSCDTSGAAAFKNLMSALRTKFGGSNLVTAAISADGSNGGKLDLADYAGAAQYADFYNVMTYDFFGAWDAKGPTAPHSPLTSYTGIPIAGFNSEAAITKLKGKGIPGSKLNLGIGFYGRGWTGVTQAAPGGTATGPAQGTYEQGIEDYKVLKSSCPATGTVAGTAYAKCGSNWWSYDTPATIAGKMTWAKQQGLKGAFFWEFSGDTTNGELANAIHTGLQ
;
A
#
# COMPACT_ATOMS: atom_id res chain seq x y z
N MET A 1 23.45 -53.68 33.11
CA MET A 1 24.08 -54.81 32.39
C MET A 1 23.98 -54.41 30.92
N SER A 2 24.94 -53.70 30.36
CA SER A 2 26.17 -54.13 29.66
C SER A 2 25.85 -55.15 28.56
N THR A 3 25.97 -54.75 27.29
CA THR A 3 27.12 -54.87 26.38
C THR A 3 26.69 -54.33 24.99
N SER A 4 27.23 -53.30 24.45
CA SER A 4 28.44 -53.14 23.58
C SER A 4 28.30 -53.65 22.14
N ALA A 5 28.58 -52.72 21.24
CA ALA A 5 28.68 -52.72 19.77
C ALA A 5 29.67 -53.77 19.21
N PRO A 6 29.87 -53.92 17.84
CA PRO A 6 30.78 -53.02 17.18
C PRO A 6 30.51 -52.67 15.68
N ARG A 7 31.21 -51.59 15.28
CA ARG A 7 31.49 -51.04 13.95
C ARG A 7 32.04 -52.07 12.93
N ARG A 8 31.76 -51.86 11.64
CA ARG A 8 32.75 -52.03 10.56
C ARG A 8 32.62 -50.95 9.47
N ARG A 9 33.71 -50.24 9.29
CA ARG A 9 34.08 -49.44 8.09
C ARG A 9 34.44 -50.37 6.93
N ARG A 10 34.20 -49.95 5.69
CA ARG A 10 35.11 -50.21 4.56
C ARG A 10 35.10 -49.04 3.61
N THR A 11 36.27 -48.49 3.44
CA THR A 11 36.81 -47.58 2.44
C THR A 11 37.25 -48.32 1.20
N TYR A 12 37.25 -47.66 0.07
CA TYR A 12 38.14 -47.65 -1.12
C TYR A 12 37.35 -47.05 -2.27
N GLY A 13 37.78 -46.09 -3.03
CA GLY A 13 39.09 -45.61 -3.42
C GLY A 13 39.10 -45.42 -4.94
N GLY A 14 39.59 -44.25 -5.42
CA GLY A 14 40.22 -44.19 -6.71
C GLY A 14 39.49 -43.44 -7.85
N ALA A 15 39.83 -42.19 -8.10
CA ALA A 15 39.81 -41.53 -9.43
C ALA A 15 40.94 -42.10 -10.31
N PRO A 16 41.22 -41.73 -11.61
CA PRO A 16 41.13 -40.40 -12.14
C PRO A 16 40.83 -40.21 -13.67
N LEU A 17 40.59 -38.95 -14.08
CA LEU A 17 41.03 -38.23 -15.27
C LEU A 17 40.87 -38.84 -16.68
N SER A 18 40.17 -38.11 -17.57
CA SER A 18 40.73 -37.78 -18.89
C SER A 18 40.05 -36.57 -19.55
N THR A 19 40.85 -35.66 -19.91
CA THR A 19 40.79 -34.44 -20.73
C THR A 19 40.39 -34.71 -22.17
N ALA A 20 39.66 -33.81 -22.82
CA ALA A 20 39.93 -33.26 -24.15
C ALA A 20 38.89 -32.22 -24.61
N SER A 21 39.36 -31.03 -24.92
CA SER A 21 38.80 -30.03 -25.87
C SER A 21 39.72 -29.96 -27.08
N PRO A 22 39.42 -29.13 -28.10
CA PRO A 22 38.34 -28.96 -29.07
C PRO A 22 38.78 -29.27 -30.53
N PRO A 23 38.10 -28.89 -31.60
CA PRO A 23 38.56 -27.76 -32.37
C PRO A 23 37.50 -26.85 -33.06
N ARG A 24 37.95 -25.64 -33.34
CA ARG A 24 37.39 -24.59 -34.20
C ARG A 24 37.52 -24.91 -35.68
N THR A 25 36.57 -24.41 -36.52
CA THR A 25 36.80 -23.78 -37.87
C THR A 25 35.46 -23.13 -38.27
N ARG A 26 35.36 -21.89 -38.52
CA ARG A 26 35.76 -20.91 -39.54
C ARG A 26 34.89 -20.90 -40.79
N ARG A 27 34.23 -19.72 -41.02
CA ARG A 27 33.86 -19.00 -42.27
C ARG A 27 32.76 -19.61 -43.15
N SER A 28 31.84 -18.86 -43.83
CA SER A 28 31.92 -17.50 -44.42
C SER A 28 30.53 -17.08 -44.95
N ARG A 29 30.29 -15.79 -44.96
CA ARG A 29 29.55 -14.92 -45.90
C ARG A 29 28.65 -15.53 -46.95
N PHE A 30 27.40 -15.04 -47.11
CA PHE A 30 27.02 -14.19 -48.26
C PHE A 30 25.64 -13.54 -48.11
N PHE A 31 25.50 -12.36 -48.65
CA PHE A 31 24.37 -11.43 -48.77
C PHE A 31 23.16 -12.02 -49.50
N THR A 32 21.93 -11.61 -49.19
CA THR A 32 21.06 -10.95 -50.17
C THR A 32 19.93 -10.16 -49.48
N ARG A 33 19.73 -8.94 -49.97
CA ARG A 33 18.68 -7.98 -49.58
C ARG A 33 17.35 -8.39 -50.20
N VAL A 34 16.24 -8.26 -49.45
CA VAL A 34 14.95 -7.91 -50.02
C VAL A 34 14.27 -6.90 -49.07
N ALA A 35 13.97 -5.74 -49.64
CA ALA A 35 13.21 -4.69 -48.97
C ALA A 35 11.71 -5.00 -49.10
N ALA A 36 10.97 -4.98 -48.02
CA ALA A 36 9.51 -4.85 -48.04
C ALA A 36 9.14 -3.63 -47.17
N VAL A 37 8.57 -2.63 -47.82
CA VAL A 37 8.01 -1.42 -47.24
C VAL A 37 6.70 -1.82 -46.56
N VAL A 38 6.60 -1.62 -45.26
CA VAL A 38 5.33 -1.57 -44.54
C VAL A 38 5.25 -0.18 -43.88
N ALA A 39 4.32 0.61 -44.38
CA ALA A 39 3.96 1.89 -43.81
C ALA A 39 3.24 1.66 -42.48
N ALA A 40 3.90 1.99 -41.36
CA ALA A 40 3.26 2.06 -40.06
C ALA A 40 2.90 3.53 -39.79
N LEU A 41 1.61 3.79 -39.62
CA LEU A 41 1.09 5.07 -39.10
C LEU A 41 1.58 5.22 -37.65
N ALA A 42 2.56 6.09 -37.45
CA ALA A 42 2.95 6.53 -36.13
C ALA A 42 2.05 7.71 -35.71
N VAL A 43 1.22 7.49 -34.72
CA VAL A 43 0.57 8.55 -33.96
C VAL A 43 1.60 9.10 -32.98
N PRO A 44 1.96 10.38 -33.02
CA PRO A 44 2.89 10.95 -32.03
C PRO A 44 2.13 11.14 -30.70
N VAL A 45 2.49 10.34 -29.69
CA VAL A 45 2.21 10.68 -28.29
C VAL A 45 3.17 11.80 -27.93
N THR A 46 2.72 13.04 -27.98
CA THR A 46 3.44 14.19 -27.41
C THR A 46 3.39 14.07 -25.89
N GLY A 47 4.42 13.42 -25.31
CA GLY A 47 4.72 13.60 -23.91
C GLY A 47 5.13 15.06 -23.67
N LEU A 48 4.32 15.81 -22.92
CA LEU A 48 4.75 17.09 -22.36
C LEU A 48 5.88 16.82 -21.35
N VAL A 49 7.11 16.87 -21.81
CA VAL A 49 8.24 17.14 -20.93
C VAL A 49 8.14 18.64 -20.63
N ALA A 50 7.68 19.01 -19.47
CA ALA A 50 7.84 20.35 -18.95
C ALA A 50 9.35 20.59 -18.77
N LEU A 51 9.99 21.18 -19.79
CA LEU A 51 11.28 21.80 -19.64
C LEU A 51 11.05 22.96 -18.65
N ALA A 52 11.59 22.83 -17.43
CA ALA A 52 11.80 23.96 -16.56
C ALA A 52 12.67 24.94 -17.34
N GLY A 53 12.06 26.00 -17.86
CA GLY A 53 12.76 27.12 -18.45
C GLY A 53 13.75 27.66 -17.41
N PRO A 54 14.91 28.21 -17.81
CA PRO A 54 15.80 28.85 -16.89
C PRO A 54 15.01 29.93 -16.14
N ALA A 55 15.14 29.96 -14.81
CA ALA A 55 14.55 30.97 -13.97
C ALA A 55 14.96 32.36 -14.57
N GLN A 56 13.98 33.07 -15.11
CA GLN A 56 14.20 34.37 -15.70
C GLN A 56 14.55 35.28 -14.51
N ALA A 57 15.83 35.70 -14.43
CA ALA A 57 16.26 36.63 -13.39
C ALA A 57 15.37 37.87 -13.44
N ALA A 58 14.71 38.18 -12.34
CA ALA A 58 13.82 39.35 -12.26
C ALA A 58 14.63 40.61 -12.58
N ALA A 59 14.02 41.50 -13.35
CA ALA A 59 14.56 42.83 -13.56
C ALA A 59 14.54 43.56 -12.22
N SER A 60 15.69 43.81 -11.63
CA SER A 60 15.84 44.55 -10.37
C SER A 60 16.28 45.97 -10.70
N ALA A 61 15.70 46.96 -10.01
CA ALA A 61 16.06 48.34 -10.13
C ALA A 61 16.24 48.99 -8.75
N THR A 62 17.06 50.05 -8.70
CA THR A 62 17.12 50.93 -7.54
C THR A 62 16.68 52.33 -7.97
N ALA A 63 16.16 53.13 -7.03
CA ALA A 63 15.87 54.55 -7.26
C ALA A 63 16.41 55.37 -6.09
N THR A 64 17.17 56.41 -6.38
CA THR A 64 17.77 57.27 -5.37
C THR A 64 17.24 58.67 -5.53
N TYR A 65 16.74 59.25 -4.43
CA TYR A 65 16.32 60.63 -4.37
C TYR A 65 17.47 61.55 -3.99
N THR A 66 17.54 62.70 -4.63
CA THR A 66 18.43 63.80 -4.29
C THR A 66 17.66 65.11 -4.30
N LYS A 67 17.70 65.88 -3.20
CA LYS A 67 17.26 67.25 -3.20
C LYS A 67 18.39 68.07 -3.80
N VAL A 68 18.19 68.58 -5.01
CA VAL A 68 19.21 69.29 -5.81
C VAL A 68 19.44 70.68 -5.30
N SER A 69 18.34 71.41 -4.98
CA SER A 69 18.37 72.75 -4.40
C SER A 69 17.15 72.97 -3.54
N ASP A 70 17.27 73.92 -2.58
CA ASP A 70 16.21 74.34 -1.66
C ASP A 70 16.28 75.86 -1.49
N TRP A 71 15.20 76.55 -1.85
CA TRP A 71 15.12 77.99 -1.78
C TRP A 71 14.12 78.48 -0.73
N GLY A 72 13.74 77.65 0.22
CA GLY A 72 12.92 77.89 1.40
C GLY A 72 11.40 77.84 1.14
N THR A 73 10.89 78.40 0.05
CA THR A 73 9.46 78.30 -0.36
C THR A 73 9.21 77.14 -1.33
N GLY A 74 10.28 76.47 -1.81
CA GLY A 74 10.23 75.35 -2.72
C GLY A 74 11.61 74.67 -2.87
N PHE A 75 11.66 73.61 -3.61
CA PHE A 75 12.86 72.83 -3.83
C PHE A 75 12.86 72.19 -5.23
N GLU A 76 14.05 71.81 -5.66
CA GLU A 76 14.25 70.91 -6.80
C GLU A 76 14.61 69.52 -6.29
N GLY A 77 13.82 68.50 -6.71
CA GLY A 77 14.06 67.09 -6.43
C GLY A 77 14.45 66.34 -7.69
N LYS A 78 15.27 65.34 -7.54
CA LYS A 78 15.71 64.42 -8.63
C LYS A 78 15.65 63.00 -8.16
N TRP A 79 15.03 62.14 -8.95
CA TRP A 79 15.15 60.70 -8.85
C TRP A 79 16.12 60.17 -9.90
N THR A 80 16.99 59.23 -9.49
CA THR A 80 17.88 58.48 -10.38
C THR A 80 17.55 57.02 -10.26
N ILE A 81 17.13 56.42 -11.36
CA ILE A 81 16.77 55.00 -11.49
C ILE A 81 17.95 54.26 -12.10
N LYS A 82 18.35 53.13 -11.55
CA LYS A 82 19.41 52.25 -12.06
C LYS A 82 18.91 50.84 -12.23
N ASN A 83 19.11 50.24 -13.40
CA ASN A 83 18.91 48.81 -13.58
C ASN A 83 20.07 48.05 -12.91
N THR A 84 19.81 47.34 -11.82
CA THR A 84 20.76 46.53 -11.09
C THR A 84 20.64 45.05 -11.45
N GLY A 85 19.64 44.68 -12.29
CA GLY A 85 19.45 43.32 -12.79
C GLY A 85 20.34 42.95 -13.96
N THR A 86 20.19 41.73 -14.44
CA THR A 86 20.94 41.17 -15.59
C THR A 86 20.16 41.24 -16.91
N THR A 87 18.91 41.71 -16.88
CA THR A 87 18.03 41.85 -18.06
C THR A 87 17.66 43.31 -18.28
N THR A 88 17.36 43.68 -19.53
CA THR A 88 16.90 45.04 -19.88
C THR A 88 15.54 45.32 -19.29
N ILE A 89 15.41 46.46 -18.62
CA ILE A 89 14.11 47.03 -18.18
C ILE A 89 13.53 47.81 -19.38
N SER A 90 12.29 47.53 -19.75
CA SER A 90 11.60 48.21 -20.89
C SER A 90 10.85 49.47 -20.47
N SER A 91 10.53 49.60 -19.19
CA SER A 91 9.87 50.78 -18.61
C SER A 91 10.15 50.85 -17.11
N TRP A 92 10.08 52.04 -16.54
CA TRP A 92 10.22 52.20 -15.10
C TRP A 92 9.12 53.09 -14.54
N THR A 93 8.77 52.83 -13.25
CA THR A 93 7.86 53.64 -12.44
C THR A 93 8.48 53.80 -11.07
N VAL A 94 8.52 55.04 -10.55
CA VAL A 94 8.94 55.35 -9.18
C VAL A 94 7.71 55.88 -8.43
N GLU A 95 7.44 55.32 -7.26
CA GLU A 95 6.37 55.75 -6.35
C GLU A 95 6.98 56.22 -5.03
N TRP A 96 6.41 57.28 -4.45
CA TRP A 96 6.85 57.79 -3.15
C TRP A 96 5.71 58.59 -2.48
N ASP A 97 5.82 58.76 -1.20
CA ASP A 97 4.92 59.57 -0.39
C ASP A 97 5.60 60.85 0.08
N TYR A 98 4.90 61.97 0.03
CA TYR A 98 5.28 63.21 0.70
C TYR A 98 4.37 63.48 1.91
N PRO A 99 4.89 64.08 3.01
CA PRO A 99 4.03 64.57 4.09
C PRO A 99 3.07 65.66 3.59
N ALA A 100 1.92 65.79 4.26
CA ALA A 100 0.91 66.81 3.93
C ALA A 100 1.56 68.19 3.88
N GLY A 101 1.24 68.97 2.84
CA GLY A 101 1.80 70.32 2.62
C GLY A 101 3.06 70.33 1.74
N THR A 102 3.54 69.16 1.27
CA THR A 102 4.62 69.04 0.28
C THR A 102 4.02 68.54 -1.03
N ALA A 103 4.28 69.20 -2.14
CA ALA A 103 3.72 68.84 -3.44
C ALA A 103 4.71 69.09 -4.59
N VAL A 104 4.66 68.24 -5.63
CA VAL A 104 5.36 68.45 -6.90
C VAL A 104 4.55 69.43 -7.71
N THR A 105 5.18 70.51 -8.26
CA THR A 105 4.53 71.56 -9.03
C THR A 105 4.82 71.47 -10.50
N SER A 106 5.97 70.94 -10.91
CA SER A 106 6.34 70.70 -12.30
C SER A 106 7.39 69.59 -12.33
N ALA A 107 7.42 68.84 -13.44
CA ALA A 107 8.40 67.77 -13.62
C ALA A 107 8.90 67.71 -15.06
N TRP A 108 10.11 67.17 -15.26
CA TRP A 108 10.71 66.91 -16.58
C TRP A 108 11.35 65.54 -16.62
N ASP A 109 11.40 64.97 -17.78
CA ASP A 109 11.92 63.64 -18.05
C ASP A 109 11.11 62.49 -17.43
N ALA A 110 9.93 62.76 -16.84
CA ALA A 110 8.92 61.83 -16.40
C ALA A 110 7.52 62.41 -16.45
N THR A 111 6.51 61.55 -16.55
CA THR A 111 5.12 61.94 -16.30
C THR A 111 4.87 61.72 -14.82
N VAL A 112 4.66 62.81 -14.04
CA VAL A 112 4.42 62.71 -12.59
C VAL A 112 2.94 62.98 -12.29
N THR A 113 2.32 62.11 -11.51
CA THR A 113 0.92 62.18 -11.06
C THR A 113 0.83 61.96 -9.55
N SER A 114 -0.27 62.40 -8.93
CA SER A 114 -0.49 62.19 -7.51
C SER A 114 -1.92 61.75 -7.17
N SER A 115 -2.06 61.06 -6.06
CA SER A 115 -3.32 60.74 -5.38
C SER A 115 -3.14 61.03 -3.88
N GLY A 116 -3.59 62.22 -3.45
CA GLY A 116 -3.33 62.73 -2.10
C GLY A 116 -1.83 62.99 -1.86
N THR A 117 -1.23 62.36 -0.88
CA THR A 117 0.20 62.45 -0.55
C THR A 117 1.08 61.51 -1.32
N HIS A 118 0.47 60.56 -2.07
CA HIS A 118 1.18 59.54 -2.86
C HIS A 118 1.46 60.05 -4.27
N TRP A 119 2.70 59.94 -4.73
CA TRP A 119 3.21 60.42 -6.01
C TRP A 119 3.75 59.28 -6.84
N THR A 120 3.53 59.33 -8.15
CA THR A 120 4.01 58.35 -9.13
C THR A 120 4.68 59.07 -10.29
N GLY A 121 5.94 58.75 -10.55
CA GLY A 121 6.73 59.17 -11.70
C GLY A 121 6.93 58.03 -12.69
N LYS A 122 6.50 58.16 -13.94
CA LYS A 122 6.68 57.16 -15.01
C LYS A 122 7.59 57.70 -16.10
N ASN A 123 8.41 56.79 -16.69
CA ASN A 123 9.26 57.14 -17.83
C ASN A 123 8.50 57.79 -18.99
N VAL A 124 9.18 58.63 -19.73
CA VAL A 124 8.73 59.13 -21.04
C VAL A 124 9.27 58.24 -22.17
N GLY A 125 8.84 58.48 -23.40
CA GLY A 125 9.09 57.56 -24.52
C GLY A 125 10.55 57.28 -24.85
N TRP A 126 11.49 58.12 -24.46
CA TRP A 126 12.91 57.99 -24.81
C TRP A 126 13.82 57.45 -23.69
N ASN A 127 13.38 57.44 -22.42
CA ASN A 127 14.22 57.08 -21.28
C ASN A 127 13.72 55.84 -20.50
N GLY A 128 12.72 55.13 -21.02
CA GLY A 128 12.13 53.95 -20.35
C GLY A 128 12.98 52.69 -20.44
N THR A 129 13.77 52.53 -21.52
CA THR A 129 14.56 51.29 -21.72
C THR A 129 15.91 51.43 -21.07
N LEU A 130 16.23 50.57 -20.08
CA LEU A 130 17.49 50.53 -19.35
C LEU A 130 18.17 49.16 -19.51
N ALA A 131 19.29 49.13 -20.23
CA ALA A 131 20.13 47.94 -20.25
C ALA A 131 20.70 47.66 -18.83
N PRO A 132 21.19 46.43 -18.54
CA PRO A 132 21.88 46.13 -17.29
C PRO A 132 22.92 47.16 -16.93
N GLY A 133 22.88 47.72 -15.72
CA GLY A 133 23.78 48.76 -15.23
C GLY A 133 23.46 50.19 -15.69
N ALA A 134 22.57 50.40 -16.67
CA ALA A 134 22.18 51.70 -17.17
C ALA A 134 21.31 52.48 -16.17
N THR A 135 21.33 53.81 -16.30
CA THR A 135 20.56 54.73 -15.43
C THR A 135 19.68 55.66 -16.27
N ALA A 136 18.55 56.06 -15.71
CA ALA A 136 17.75 57.21 -16.12
C ALA A 136 17.53 58.11 -14.93
N SER A 137 17.19 59.40 -15.17
CA SER A 137 16.79 60.27 -14.10
C SER A 137 15.69 61.21 -14.56
N PHE A 138 14.91 61.69 -13.61
CA PHE A 138 13.95 62.78 -13.84
C PHE A 138 14.01 63.77 -12.69
N GLY A 139 13.69 64.99 -12.98
CA GLY A 139 13.68 66.08 -12.02
C GLY A 139 12.29 66.68 -11.85
N PHE A 140 12.10 67.41 -10.79
CA PHE A 140 10.87 68.13 -10.52
C PHE A 140 11.08 69.27 -9.55
N ASN A 141 10.26 70.29 -9.66
CA ASN A 141 10.14 71.32 -8.63
C ASN A 141 8.99 71.00 -7.70
N GLY A 142 9.16 71.31 -6.45
CA GLY A 142 8.18 71.09 -5.39
C GLY A 142 8.05 72.28 -4.44
N THR A 143 6.93 72.31 -3.72
CA THR A 143 6.67 73.27 -2.60
C THR A 143 6.62 72.50 -1.30
N GLY A 144 6.90 73.19 -0.16
CA GLY A 144 6.99 72.56 1.17
C GLY A 144 8.38 71.98 1.46
N GLY A 145 8.61 71.54 2.69
CA GLY A 145 9.95 71.12 3.17
C GLY A 145 10.16 69.62 3.37
N GLY A 146 9.19 68.79 3.03
CA GLY A 146 9.23 67.37 3.31
C GLY A 146 10.20 66.56 2.45
N SER A 147 10.72 65.49 3.00
CA SER A 147 11.50 64.48 2.26
C SER A 147 10.58 63.31 1.81
N PRO A 148 10.84 62.69 0.68
CA PRO A 148 10.07 61.55 0.25
C PRO A 148 10.28 60.35 1.15
N SER A 149 9.25 59.52 1.32
CA SER A 149 9.25 58.28 2.08
C SER A 149 8.52 57.19 1.30
N GLY A 150 8.58 55.94 1.72
CA GLY A 150 7.83 54.85 1.10
C GLY A 150 8.19 54.57 -0.35
N CYS A 151 9.43 54.86 -0.78
CA CYS A 151 9.85 54.75 -2.17
C CYS A 151 9.78 53.32 -2.68
N LYS A 152 9.14 53.18 -3.87
CA LYS A 152 9.15 51.95 -4.66
C LYS A 152 9.59 52.25 -6.09
N VAL A 153 10.31 51.29 -6.69
CA VAL A 153 10.64 51.31 -8.13
C VAL A 153 10.18 50.00 -8.76
N ASN A 154 9.31 50.10 -9.76
CA ASN A 154 8.64 48.96 -10.40
C ASN A 154 8.00 47.99 -9.37
N GLY A 155 7.44 48.52 -8.29
CA GLY A 155 6.80 47.76 -7.21
C GLY A 155 7.75 47.23 -6.12
N GLY A 156 9.09 47.24 -6.36
CA GLY A 156 10.10 46.85 -5.37
C GLY A 156 10.65 48.03 -4.58
N SER A 157 11.35 47.78 -3.46
CA SER A 157 12.02 48.82 -2.66
C SER A 157 13.09 49.56 -3.46
N CYS A 158 13.20 50.88 -3.26
CA CYS A 158 14.15 51.70 -4.03
C CYS A 158 15.63 51.44 -3.67
N ASP A 159 15.95 50.88 -2.53
CA ASP A 159 17.33 50.60 -2.08
C ASP A 159 17.92 49.33 -2.71
N GLY A 160 17.12 48.61 -3.53
CA GLY A 160 17.55 47.37 -4.16
C GLY A 160 17.69 46.22 -3.13
N THR A 161 17.37 46.44 -1.88
CA THR A 161 17.11 45.34 -0.96
C THR A 161 15.86 44.66 -1.46
N THR A 162 15.98 43.42 -1.94
CA THR A 162 14.85 42.55 -2.04
C THR A 162 14.37 42.39 -0.59
N GLN A 163 13.38 43.19 -0.19
CA GLN A 163 12.50 42.73 0.87
C GLN A 163 12.03 41.37 0.36
N PRO A 164 12.16 40.26 1.13
CA PRO A 164 11.66 38.99 0.68
C PRO A 164 10.25 39.22 0.17
N GLY A 165 10.03 39.06 -1.13
CA GLY A 165 8.70 39.15 -1.68
C GLY A 165 7.86 38.18 -0.90
N ASP A 166 6.63 38.53 -0.57
CA ASP A 166 5.65 37.66 0.04
C ASP A 166 5.75 36.28 -0.62
N THR A 167 6.11 35.26 0.15
CA THR A 167 6.32 33.91 -0.38
C THR A 167 5.02 33.13 -0.25
N PRO A 168 4.67 32.25 -1.21
CA PRO A 168 3.49 31.42 -1.07
C PRO A 168 3.57 30.59 0.23
N PRO A 169 2.42 30.30 0.86
CA PRO A 169 2.37 29.45 2.07
C PRO A 169 3.03 28.09 1.88
N THR A 170 3.49 27.50 2.99
CA THR A 170 3.89 26.08 2.99
C THR A 170 2.69 25.17 2.70
N ALA A 171 2.96 23.91 2.33
CA ALA A 171 1.91 22.90 2.21
C ALA A 171 1.22 22.70 3.56
N PRO A 172 -0.13 22.62 3.63
CA PRO A 172 -0.84 22.15 4.82
C PRO A 172 -0.46 20.72 5.17
N GLY A 173 -0.67 20.31 6.42
CA GLY A 173 -0.54 18.90 6.81
C GLY A 173 -1.50 18.01 6.02
N THR A 174 -1.14 16.74 5.81
CA THR A 174 -2.03 15.75 5.18
C THR A 174 -3.34 15.68 5.96
N PRO A 175 -4.51 15.83 5.30
CA PRO A 175 -5.80 15.75 5.97
C PRO A 175 -6.00 14.41 6.68
N THR A 176 -6.76 14.43 7.77
CA THR A 176 -7.33 13.27 8.45
C THR A 176 -8.85 13.39 8.45
N ALA A 177 -9.57 12.26 8.48
CA ALA A 177 -11.03 12.27 8.53
C ALA A 177 -11.55 11.70 9.85
N THR A 178 -12.55 12.36 10.42
CA THR A 178 -13.29 11.91 11.61
C THR A 178 -14.80 12.03 11.37
N GLY A 179 -15.61 11.40 12.23
CA GLY A 179 -17.07 11.46 12.09
C GLY A 179 -17.58 10.95 10.74
N VAL A 180 -16.90 9.96 10.15
CA VAL A 180 -17.30 9.39 8.86
C VAL A 180 -18.63 8.67 9.00
N THR A 181 -19.61 9.10 8.20
CA THR A 181 -20.96 8.53 8.12
C THR A 181 -21.27 8.03 6.70
N GLU A 182 -22.49 7.66 6.41
CA GLU A 182 -22.92 7.28 5.06
C GLU A 182 -22.85 8.44 4.06
N THR A 183 -23.04 9.65 4.51
CA THR A 183 -23.22 10.81 3.64
C THR A 183 -22.40 12.03 4.03
N SER A 184 -21.53 11.91 5.04
CA SER A 184 -20.70 13.02 5.53
C SER A 184 -19.44 12.55 6.22
N LEU A 185 -18.47 13.46 6.34
CA LEU A 185 -17.27 13.31 7.16
C LEU A 185 -16.74 14.70 7.54
N THR A 186 -15.85 14.75 8.53
CA THR A 186 -15.14 15.97 8.91
C THR A 186 -13.64 15.77 8.65
N LEU A 187 -13.07 16.65 7.82
CA LEU A 187 -11.62 16.72 7.59
C LEU A 187 -10.97 17.64 8.62
N SER A 188 -9.74 17.32 9.00
CA SER A 188 -8.86 18.21 9.77
C SER A 188 -7.43 18.04 9.29
N TRP A 189 -6.65 19.13 9.32
CA TRP A 189 -5.27 19.16 8.84
C TRP A 189 -4.38 20.07 9.70
N GLY A 190 -3.08 19.85 9.62
CA GLY A 190 -2.08 20.74 10.22
C GLY A 190 -2.04 22.09 9.48
N ALA A 191 -1.97 23.19 10.23
CA ALA A 191 -1.89 24.52 9.65
C ALA A 191 -0.64 24.69 8.77
N ALA A 192 -0.78 25.35 7.64
CA ALA A 192 0.34 25.90 6.87
C ALA A 192 0.95 27.10 7.57
N THR A 193 2.20 27.43 7.24
CA THR A 193 2.90 28.64 7.71
C THR A 193 3.19 29.54 6.52
N ASP A 194 3.24 30.84 6.79
CA ASP A 194 3.50 31.87 5.80
C ASP A 194 4.13 33.10 6.47
N ASP A 195 4.96 33.86 5.76
CA ASP A 195 5.69 35.02 6.31
C ASP A 195 4.80 36.26 6.49
N LYS A 196 3.63 36.31 5.85
CA LYS A 196 2.59 37.38 5.99
C LYS A 196 1.29 36.85 6.56
N GLY A 197 1.19 35.55 6.77
CA GLY A 197 0.04 34.87 7.34
C GLY A 197 -0.88 34.19 6.31
N VAL A 198 -1.40 33.05 6.71
CA VAL A 198 -2.36 32.26 5.90
C VAL A 198 -3.75 32.91 6.01
N LYS A 199 -4.34 33.26 4.88
CA LYS A 199 -5.68 33.86 4.77
C LYS A 199 -6.78 32.79 4.84
N ASN A 200 -6.63 31.69 4.08
CA ASN A 200 -7.61 30.62 4.01
C ASN A 200 -7.03 29.35 3.39
N TYR A 201 -7.83 28.29 3.37
CA TYR A 201 -7.52 26.99 2.77
C TYR A 201 -8.57 26.64 1.71
N ASP A 202 -8.11 26.18 0.56
CA ASP A 202 -8.94 25.57 -0.46
C ASP A 202 -8.96 24.06 -0.29
N VAL A 203 -10.14 23.47 -0.15
CA VAL A 203 -10.35 22.03 0.01
C VAL A 203 -10.76 21.42 -1.32
N TYR A 204 -10.11 20.31 -1.67
CA TYR A 204 -10.35 19.60 -2.92
C TYR A 204 -10.86 18.19 -2.64
N ARG A 205 -11.80 17.72 -3.46
CA ARG A 205 -12.31 16.35 -3.50
C ARG A 205 -12.23 15.82 -4.93
N GLY A 206 -11.49 14.72 -5.14
CA GLY A 206 -11.27 14.16 -6.48
C GLY A 206 -10.58 15.13 -7.44
N GLY A 207 -9.75 16.05 -6.94
CA GLY A 207 -9.10 17.11 -7.70
C GLY A 207 -9.96 18.35 -7.98
N ALA A 208 -11.26 18.31 -7.70
CA ALA A 208 -12.15 19.50 -7.81
C ALA A 208 -12.21 20.27 -6.49
N LYS A 209 -12.08 21.60 -6.55
CA LYS A 209 -12.26 22.47 -5.38
C LYS A 209 -13.71 22.45 -4.93
N ILE A 210 -13.95 22.12 -3.65
CA ILE A 210 -15.29 22.02 -3.05
C ILE A 210 -15.58 23.11 -2.02
N ALA A 211 -14.54 23.68 -1.40
CA ALA A 211 -14.72 24.73 -0.39
C ALA A 211 -13.49 25.62 -0.26
N THR A 212 -13.69 26.80 0.33
CA THR A 212 -12.65 27.66 0.92
C THR A 212 -13.03 27.96 2.35
N VAL A 213 -12.12 27.71 3.31
CA VAL A 213 -12.34 27.86 4.75
C VAL A 213 -11.19 28.64 5.40
N THR A 214 -11.45 29.36 6.49
CA THR A 214 -10.42 30.08 7.24
C THR A 214 -9.76 29.25 8.33
N GLY A 215 -10.41 28.16 8.76
CA GLY A 215 -9.87 27.22 9.77
C GLY A 215 -9.22 26.00 9.14
N THR A 216 -8.73 25.10 9.97
CA THR A 216 -8.05 23.85 9.58
C THR A 216 -8.98 22.64 9.62
N THR A 217 -10.29 22.85 9.50
CA THR A 217 -11.31 21.80 9.49
C THR A 217 -12.37 22.11 8.43
N TYR A 218 -12.96 21.05 7.86
CA TYR A 218 -14.06 21.15 6.91
C TYR A 218 -15.00 19.95 7.04
N ALA A 219 -16.30 20.21 7.17
CA ALA A 219 -17.33 19.17 7.16
C ALA A 219 -17.87 19.00 5.73
N ASP A 220 -17.64 17.82 5.14
CA ASP A 220 -18.16 17.46 3.83
C ASP A 220 -19.42 16.61 3.98
N SER A 221 -20.48 16.95 3.25
CA SER A 221 -21.79 16.31 3.32
C SER A 221 -22.39 16.11 1.92
N GLY A 222 -23.48 15.34 1.84
CA GLY A 222 -24.09 15.00 0.56
C GLY A 222 -23.26 13.99 -0.22
N LEU A 223 -22.43 13.22 0.47
CA LEU A 223 -21.62 12.17 -0.10
C LEU A 223 -22.47 10.93 -0.40
N THR A 224 -22.04 10.14 -1.37
CA THR A 224 -22.65 8.84 -1.66
C THR A 224 -22.12 7.80 -0.67
N LYS A 225 -22.99 6.96 -0.13
CA LYS A 225 -22.63 5.87 0.79
C LYS A 225 -21.65 4.89 0.14
N ALA A 226 -20.83 4.24 0.96
CA ALA A 226 -19.87 3.22 0.54
C ALA A 226 -18.95 3.67 -0.62
N THR A 227 -18.63 4.96 -0.70
CA THR A 227 -17.86 5.54 -1.80
C THR A 227 -16.56 6.11 -1.29
N ALA A 228 -15.46 5.80 -1.98
CA ALA A 228 -14.14 6.35 -1.69
C ALA A 228 -14.00 7.76 -2.27
N TYR A 229 -13.53 8.68 -1.45
CA TYR A 229 -13.23 10.05 -1.82
C TYR A 229 -11.79 10.40 -1.50
N THR A 230 -11.11 11.08 -2.42
CA THR A 230 -9.74 11.54 -2.21
C THR A 230 -9.76 13.04 -1.98
N TYR A 231 -9.13 13.49 -0.88
CA TYR A 231 -9.07 14.88 -0.47
C TYR A 231 -7.64 15.38 -0.44
N SER A 232 -7.48 16.67 -0.78
CA SER A 232 -6.27 17.45 -0.56
C SER A 232 -6.61 18.89 -0.23
N VAL A 233 -5.65 19.64 0.32
CA VAL A 233 -5.85 21.03 0.76
C VAL A 233 -4.67 21.87 0.29
N THR A 234 -4.93 23.11 -0.14
CA THR A 234 -3.90 24.14 -0.37
C THR A 234 -4.16 25.33 0.54
N ALA A 235 -3.11 26.05 0.91
CA ALA A 235 -3.24 27.32 1.66
C ALA A 235 -3.09 28.51 0.71
N ARG A 236 -3.77 29.62 1.06
CA ARG A 236 -3.59 30.93 0.43
C ARG A 236 -3.15 31.95 1.46
N ASP A 237 -2.25 32.84 1.07
CA ASP A 237 -1.81 34.00 1.84
C ASP A 237 -2.77 35.21 1.72
N THR A 238 -2.36 36.30 2.34
CA THR A 238 -3.15 37.57 2.37
C THR A 238 -3.27 38.29 1.02
N ILE A 239 -2.43 37.96 0.04
CA ILE A 239 -2.47 38.47 -1.33
C ILE A 239 -2.89 37.45 -2.38
N ASP A 240 -3.47 36.31 -1.91
CA ASP A 240 -4.03 35.22 -2.73
C ASP A 240 -3.00 34.34 -3.49
N GLN A 241 -1.72 34.35 -3.09
CA GLN A 241 -0.77 33.33 -3.56
C GLN A 241 -1.16 31.98 -2.99
N THR A 242 -1.02 30.92 -3.80
CA THR A 242 -1.38 29.56 -3.41
C THR A 242 -0.12 28.74 -3.18
N GLY A 243 0.00 28.14 -2.02
CA GLY A 243 1.07 27.21 -1.68
C GLY A 243 0.90 25.82 -2.31
N PRO A 244 1.89 24.93 -2.13
CA PRO A 244 1.80 23.54 -2.58
C PRO A 244 0.63 22.80 -1.93
N SER A 245 0.12 21.76 -2.63
CA SER A 245 -0.94 20.91 -2.09
C SER A 245 -0.41 20.05 -0.94
N SER A 246 -1.26 19.78 0.04
CA SER A 246 -1.03 18.76 1.07
C SER A 246 -0.85 17.38 0.46
N GLY A 247 -0.39 16.41 1.26
CA GLY A 247 -0.58 14.98 0.95
C GLY A 247 -2.06 14.66 0.75
N SER A 248 -2.34 13.60 -0.03
CA SER A 248 -3.70 13.15 -0.30
C SER A 248 -4.21 12.21 0.79
N LEU A 249 -5.47 12.37 1.20
CA LEU A 249 -6.22 11.43 2.02
C LEU A 249 -7.25 10.72 1.15
N THR A 250 -7.28 9.40 1.16
CA THR A 250 -8.42 8.63 0.63
C THR A 250 -9.21 8.04 1.79
N VAL A 251 -10.51 8.35 1.85
CA VAL A 251 -11.43 7.88 2.88
C VAL A 251 -12.76 7.46 2.25
N SER A 252 -13.32 6.34 2.71
CA SER A 252 -14.63 5.88 2.24
C SER A 252 -15.70 6.26 3.27
N THR A 253 -16.85 6.75 2.77
CA THR A 253 -18.06 6.91 3.59
C THR A 253 -18.53 5.55 4.11
N THR A 254 -19.13 5.54 5.31
CA THR A 254 -19.79 4.35 5.86
C THR A 254 -21.09 4.07 5.09
N GLY A 255 -21.67 2.89 5.29
CA GLY A 255 -22.94 2.55 4.64
C GLY A 255 -22.81 1.58 3.49
N GLY A 256 -21.76 0.75 3.51
CA GLY A 256 -22.03 -0.64 3.19
C GLY A 256 -22.97 -1.13 4.28
N THR A 257 -24.17 -1.51 3.91
CA THR A 257 -25.12 -2.19 4.79
C THR A 257 -24.34 -3.20 5.66
N THR A 258 -24.70 -3.34 6.92
CA THR A 258 -24.52 -4.58 7.68
C THR A 258 -25.30 -5.73 6.99
N GLU A 259 -25.45 -5.65 5.68
CA GLU A 259 -25.98 -6.74 4.88
C GLU A 259 -24.82 -7.74 4.73
N PRO A 260 -25.00 -8.94 5.27
CA PRO A 260 -24.02 -10.00 5.14
C PRO A 260 -23.67 -10.18 3.66
N PRO A 261 -22.42 -10.54 3.31
CA PRO A 261 -21.99 -10.68 1.91
C PRO A 261 -23.00 -11.48 1.10
N GLN A 262 -23.50 -10.90 0.01
CA GLN A 262 -24.50 -11.53 -0.85
C GLN A 262 -23.96 -12.84 -1.45
N PRO A 263 -24.74 -13.92 -1.51
CA PRO A 263 -24.34 -15.12 -2.24
C PRO A 263 -24.01 -14.79 -3.70
N GLY A 264 -22.77 -15.10 -4.13
CA GLY A 264 -22.32 -14.86 -5.50
C GLY A 264 -21.27 -13.74 -5.67
N GLY A 265 -20.96 -12.94 -4.65
CA GLY A 265 -19.86 -11.96 -4.65
C GLY A 265 -18.48 -12.59 -4.53
N PRO A 266 -17.40 -11.76 -4.60
CA PRO A 266 -16.04 -12.27 -4.45
C PRO A 266 -15.82 -12.90 -3.06
N VAL A 267 -15.06 -13.99 -3.03
CA VAL A 267 -14.66 -14.64 -1.77
C VAL A 267 -13.72 -13.71 -1.02
N LYS A 268 -14.00 -13.52 0.27
CA LYS A 268 -13.15 -12.85 1.25
C LYS A 268 -13.04 -13.79 2.44
N LEU A 269 -11.96 -14.59 2.45
CA LEU A 269 -11.80 -15.69 3.39
C LEU A 269 -10.65 -15.39 4.35
N GLY A 270 -10.86 -15.63 5.65
CA GLY A 270 -9.79 -15.55 6.65
C GLY A 270 -9.60 -16.87 7.39
N TYR A 271 -8.34 -17.18 7.70
CA TYR A 271 -8.03 -18.28 8.59
C TYR A 271 -8.16 -17.84 10.05
N PHE A 272 -8.90 -18.63 10.84
CA PHE A 272 -9.01 -18.50 12.29
C PHE A 272 -8.29 -19.68 12.96
N THR A 273 -7.25 -19.39 13.71
CA THR A 273 -6.43 -20.42 14.36
C THR A 273 -7.03 -20.84 15.71
N GLU A 274 -7.25 -22.14 15.92
CA GLU A 274 -7.81 -22.70 17.16
C GLU A 274 -6.98 -22.32 18.39
N TRP A 275 -5.66 -22.34 18.25
CA TRP A 275 -4.70 -22.00 19.31
C TRP A 275 -4.59 -20.51 19.61
N GLY A 276 -5.28 -19.65 18.84
CA GLY A 276 -5.35 -18.21 19.09
C GLY A 276 -5.88 -17.86 20.49
N VAL A 277 -6.66 -18.75 21.08
CA VAL A 277 -7.25 -18.58 22.43
C VAL A 277 -6.21 -18.61 23.56
N TYR A 278 -4.98 -19.09 23.29
CA TYR A 278 -3.89 -19.17 24.27
C TYR A 278 -3.03 -17.89 24.28
N GLY A 279 -1.78 -17.99 23.88
CA GLY A 279 -0.81 -16.89 23.97
C GLY A 279 -1.18 -15.61 23.20
N ARG A 280 -1.99 -15.73 22.15
CA ARG A 280 -2.50 -14.57 21.38
C ARG A 280 -3.72 -13.92 22.02
N ASN A 281 -4.43 -14.63 22.90
CA ASN A 281 -5.71 -14.22 23.51
C ASN A 281 -6.69 -13.70 22.45
N TYR A 282 -6.76 -14.38 21.31
CA TYR A 282 -7.61 -14.04 20.18
C TYR A 282 -8.78 -15.00 20.09
N HIS A 283 -9.97 -14.47 20.23
CA HIS A 283 -11.22 -15.22 20.31
C HIS A 283 -12.12 -14.91 19.10
N VAL A 284 -13.08 -15.78 18.80
CA VAL A 284 -14.07 -15.54 17.72
C VAL A 284 -14.78 -14.18 17.89
N LYS A 285 -15.00 -13.71 19.12
CA LYS A 285 -15.50 -12.37 19.43
C LYS A 285 -14.66 -11.25 18.78
N ASN A 286 -13.36 -11.42 18.65
CA ASN A 286 -12.48 -10.42 18.04
C ASN A 286 -12.84 -10.13 16.58
N LEU A 287 -13.43 -11.10 15.86
CA LEU A 287 -13.94 -10.88 14.50
C LEU A 287 -15.09 -9.87 14.48
N VAL A 288 -15.92 -9.87 15.52
CA VAL A 288 -17.04 -8.92 15.68
C VAL A 288 -16.52 -7.56 16.10
N THR A 289 -15.69 -7.52 17.15
CA THR A 289 -15.19 -6.25 17.73
C THR A 289 -14.25 -5.49 16.79
N SER A 290 -13.52 -6.18 15.94
CA SER A 290 -12.71 -5.55 14.88
C SER A 290 -13.54 -5.11 13.66
N GLY A 291 -14.80 -5.53 13.58
CA GLY A 291 -15.64 -5.31 12.41
C GLY A 291 -15.29 -6.20 11.21
N SER A 292 -14.36 -7.16 11.37
CA SER A 292 -13.96 -8.08 10.28
C SER A 292 -15.10 -9.01 9.88
N ALA A 293 -15.94 -9.48 10.84
CA ALA A 293 -17.07 -10.35 10.56
C ALA A 293 -18.06 -9.79 9.52
N ALA A 294 -18.25 -8.46 9.50
CA ALA A 294 -19.12 -7.80 8.51
C ALA A 294 -18.48 -7.68 7.10
N LYS A 295 -17.21 -8.01 6.95
CA LYS A 295 -16.42 -7.75 5.74
C LYS A 295 -15.98 -9.03 5.03
N ILE A 296 -16.04 -10.18 5.70
CA ILE A 296 -15.65 -11.49 5.18
C ILE A 296 -16.86 -12.29 4.70
N THR A 297 -16.60 -13.28 3.85
CA THR A 297 -17.60 -14.23 3.37
C THR A 297 -17.39 -15.64 3.93
N HIS A 298 -16.14 -15.98 4.25
CA HIS A 298 -15.74 -17.32 4.67
C HIS A 298 -14.73 -17.26 5.81
N ILE A 299 -14.75 -18.28 6.64
CA ILE A 299 -13.74 -18.58 7.65
C ILE A 299 -13.24 -20.00 7.43
N ASN A 300 -11.92 -20.18 7.30
CA ASN A 300 -11.28 -21.47 7.48
C ASN A 300 -10.85 -21.60 8.93
N TYR A 301 -11.44 -22.53 9.64
CA TYR A 301 -11.08 -22.87 11.01
C TYR A 301 -9.88 -23.81 11.00
N ALA A 302 -8.75 -23.38 11.53
CA ALA A 302 -7.47 -24.04 11.43
C ALA A 302 -6.98 -24.48 12.82
N PHE A 303 -6.65 -25.78 13.02
CA PHE A 303 -6.73 -26.87 12.07
C PHE A 303 -7.30 -28.13 12.71
N GLY A 304 -7.97 -28.95 11.91
CA GLY A 304 -8.07 -30.37 12.20
C GLY A 304 -6.77 -31.07 11.78
N ASN A 305 -6.41 -32.14 12.46
CA ASN A 305 -5.19 -32.90 12.17
C ASN A 305 -5.47 -34.06 11.19
N VAL A 306 -4.43 -34.50 10.49
CA VAL A 306 -4.47 -35.71 9.65
C VAL A 306 -3.49 -36.71 10.20
N GLN A 307 -4.02 -37.77 10.83
CA GLN A 307 -3.22 -38.81 11.47
C GLN A 307 -3.62 -40.21 10.97
N ASN A 308 -2.64 -41.02 10.65
CA ASN A 308 -2.86 -42.41 10.18
C ASN A 308 -3.85 -42.50 9.00
N GLY A 309 -3.84 -41.47 8.11
CA GLY A 309 -4.72 -41.41 6.95
C GLY A 309 -6.17 -41.06 7.27
N ALA A 310 -6.46 -40.45 8.41
CA ALA A 310 -7.79 -40.02 8.84
C ALA A 310 -7.78 -38.58 9.36
N CYS A 311 -8.91 -37.87 9.19
CA CYS A 311 -9.16 -36.60 9.86
C CYS A 311 -9.37 -36.86 11.37
N THR A 312 -8.73 -36.06 12.21
CA THR A 312 -8.83 -36.13 13.67
C THR A 312 -8.98 -34.71 14.26
N ILE A 313 -9.49 -34.64 15.49
CA ILE A 313 -9.50 -33.41 16.27
C ILE A 313 -8.08 -32.91 16.49
N GLY A 314 -7.85 -31.61 16.34
CA GLY A 314 -6.59 -30.95 16.64
C GLY A 314 -6.43 -30.68 18.13
N ASP A 315 -7.24 -29.79 18.66
CA ASP A 315 -7.26 -29.39 20.07
C ASP A 315 -8.69 -29.42 20.62
N ALA A 316 -9.06 -30.53 21.24
CA ALA A 316 -10.40 -30.74 21.81
C ALA A 316 -10.80 -29.65 22.82
N TYR A 317 -9.83 -29.14 23.60
CA TYR A 317 -10.13 -28.10 24.57
C TYR A 317 -10.52 -26.77 23.89
N ALA A 318 -9.72 -26.30 22.95
CA ALA A 318 -10.01 -25.08 22.21
C ALA A 318 -11.25 -25.22 21.33
N ASP A 319 -11.43 -26.38 20.68
CA ASP A 319 -12.49 -26.66 19.73
C ASP A 319 -13.87 -26.66 20.38
N TYR A 320 -14.09 -27.48 21.43
CA TYR A 320 -15.44 -27.69 21.98
C TYR A 320 -15.56 -27.78 23.51
N ASP A 321 -14.44 -27.79 24.28
CA ASP A 321 -14.50 -27.96 25.74
C ASP A 321 -14.33 -26.65 26.53
N LYS A 322 -13.56 -25.67 26.01
CA LYS A 322 -13.27 -24.41 26.70
C LYS A 322 -14.57 -23.66 27.01
N ALA A 323 -14.85 -23.40 28.30
CA ALA A 323 -15.92 -22.52 28.72
C ALA A 323 -15.50 -21.05 28.51
N TYR A 324 -16.27 -20.31 27.74
CA TYR A 324 -16.04 -18.90 27.48
C TYR A 324 -16.71 -18.01 28.53
N THR A 325 -15.99 -17.00 29.02
CA THR A 325 -16.55 -15.95 29.86
C THR A 325 -17.39 -14.98 29.02
N ALA A 326 -18.23 -14.17 29.64
CA ALA A 326 -19.10 -13.23 28.94
C ALA A 326 -18.32 -12.20 28.10
N ASP A 327 -17.19 -11.74 28.61
CA ASP A 327 -16.30 -10.80 27.91
C ASP A 327 -15.59 -11.41 26.69
N GLN A 328 -15.39 -12.73 26.67
CA GLN A 328 -14.78 -13.45 25.55
C GLN A 328 -15.81 -14.03 24.57
N SER A 329 -17.09 -14.10 24.97
CA SER A 329 -18.16 -14.69 24.16
C SER A 329 -18.70 -13.72 23.12
N VAL A 330 -19.00 -14.24 21.92
CA VAL A 330 -19.53 -13.48 20.77
C VAL A 330 -20.79 -12.68 21.12
N ASP A 331 -21.72 -13.29 21.85
CA ASP A 331 -23.00 -12.69 22.25
C ASP A 331 -22.98 -12.03 23.64
N GLY A 332 -21.82 -12.00 24.31
CA GLY A 332 -21.69 -11.46 25.65
C GLY A 332 -22.28 -12.35 26.76
N VAL A 333 -22.66 -13.59 26.46
CA VAL A 333 -23.20 -14.56 27.42
C VAL A 333 -22.15 -15.63 27.72
N ALA A 334 -21.82 -15.82 28.99
CA ALA A 334 -20.86 -16.85 29.41
C ALA A 334 -21.40 -18.27 29.14
N ASP A 335 -20.49 -19.19 28.85
CA ASP A 335 -20.86 -20.59 28.69
C ASP A 335 -21.13 -21.25 30.05
N ASN A 336 -22.10 -22.16 30.08
CA ASN A 336 -22.42 -23.00 31.22
C ASN A 336 -21.78 -24.39 31.06
N TRP A 337 -21.45 -25.03 32.19
CA TRP A 337 -20.80 -26.36 32.16
C TRP A 337 -21.71 -27.45 31.57
N ASP A 338 -23.02 -27.32 31.75
CA ASP A 338 -24.02 -28.30 31.32
C ASP A 338 -24.52 -28.09 29.88
N GLN A 339 -24.03 -27.07 29.17
CA GLN A 339 -24.44 -26.86 27.79
C GLN A 339 -23.79 -27.89 26.85
N PRO A 340 -24.49 -28.30 25.77
CA PRO A 340 -24.06 -29.41 24.91
C PRO A 340 -22.80 -29.11 24.10
N LEU A 341 -22.46 -27.85 23.84
CA LEU A 341 -21.31 -27.42 23.07
C LEU A 341 -20.70 -26.15 23.67
N ARG A 342 -19.40 -26.13 23.80
CA ARG A 342 -18.58 -24.99 24.22
C ARG A 342 -17.49 -24.73 23.18
N GLY A 343 -16.40 -24.11 23.60
CA GLY A 343 -15.22 -23.87 22.77
C GLY A 343 -15.44 -22.93 21.58
N ASN A 344 -14.49 -22.92 20.68
CA ASN A 344 -14.55 -22.15 19.46
C ASN A 344 -15.75 -22.51 18.59
N PHE A 345 -16.16 -23.78 18.57
CA PHE A 345 -17.29 -24.23 17.76
C PHE A 345 -18.60 -23.58 18.23
N ASN A 346 -18.84 -23.47 19.54
CA ASN A 346 -19.99 -22.74 20.06
C ASN A 346 -19.90 -21.24 19.73
N GLN A 347 -18.71 -20.65 19.80
CA GLN A 347 -18.53 -19.24 19.46
C GLN A 347 -18.74 -18.98 17.95
N LEU A 348 -18.33 -19.89 17.07
CA LEU A 348 -18.64 -19.84 15.63
C LEU A 348 -20.15 -20.02 15.38
N ARG A 349 -20.84 -20.90 16.11
CA ARG A 349 -22.30 -21.01 16.07
C ARG A 349 -22.99 -19.70 16.43
N LYS A 350 -22.52 -19.03 17.50
CA LYS A 350 -23.00 -17.70 17.91
C LYS A 350 -22.69 -16.65 16.84
N LEU A 351 -21.52 -16.71 16.21
CA LEU A 351 -21.14 -15.82 15.11
C LEU A 351 -22.07 -15.98 13.90
N LYS A 352 -22.35 -17.22 13.48
CA LYS A 352 -23.27 -17.49 12.36
C LYS A 352 -24.70 -16.99 12.62
N LYS A 353 -25.16 -16.95 13.87
CA LYS A 353 -26.45 -16.33 14.21
C LYS A 353 -26.46 -14.81 13.98
N GLN A 354 -25.35 -14.13 14.22
CA GLN A 354 -25.22 -12.69 13.98
C GLN A 354 -24.90 -12.37 12.51
N TYR A 355 -24.17 -13.27 11.83
CA TYR A 355 -23.70 -13.11 10.45
C TYR A 355 -24.04 -14.37 9.63
N PRO A 356 -25.33 -14.60 9.30
CA PRO A 356 -25.80 -15.88 8.74
C PRO A 356 -25.26 -16.22 7.36
N ASN A 357 -24.68 -15.25 6.65
CA ASN A 357 -24.09 -15.46 5.33
C ASN A 357 -22.62 -15.87 5.38
N ILE A 358 -21.97 -15.84 6.55
CA ILE A 358 -20.61 -16.36 6.69
C ILE A 358 -20.62 -17.88 6.56
N LYS A 359 -19.79 -18.40 5.67
CA LYS A 359 -19.50 -19.82 5.54
C LYS A 359 -18.30 -20.18 6.39
N VAL A 360 -18.39 -21.26 7.15
CA VAL A 360 -17.29 -21.77 7.97
C VAL A 360 -16.88 -23.13 7.47
N LEU A 361 -15.60 -23.28 7.11
CA LEU A 361 -15.03 -24.55 6.68
C LEU A 361 -14.03 -25.01 7.74
N TRP A 362 -14.00 -26.31 8.01
CA TRP A 362 -12.95 -26.88 8.84
C TRP A 362 -11.76 -27.24 7.94
N SER A 363 -10.61 -26.59 8.16
CA SER A 363 -9.38 -26.84 7.42
C SER A 363 -8.58 -27.92 8.12
N PHE A 364 -8.09 -28.90 7.36
CA PHE A 364 -7.30 -30.04 7.85
C PHE A 364 -5.91 -30.02 7.24
N GLY A 365 -4.88 -30.17 8.08
CA GLY A 365 -3.48 -30.21 7.68
C GLY A 365 -2.68 -29.01 8.15
N GLY A 366 -2.21 -28.19 7.23
CA GLY A 366 -1.26 -27.10 7.47
C GLY A 366 0.17 -27.61 7.62
N TRP A 367 1.11 -26.69 7.87
CA TRP A 367 2.54 -26.98 7.88
C TRP A 367 2.95 -28.14 8.78
N THR A 368 2.38 -28.24 9.99
CA THR A 368 2.79 -29.24 10.99
C THR A 368 1.98 -30.53 10.93
N TRP A 369 0.79 -30.54 10.33
CA TRP A 369 -0.13 -31.66 10.37
C TRP A 369 -0.44 -32.30 9.01
N SER A 370 0.41 -32.01 8.00
CA SER A 370 0.32 -32.63 6.67
C SER A 370 0.93 -34.03 6.55
N GLY A 371 1.62 -34.51 7.58
CA GLY A 371 2.34 -35.80 7.51
C GLY A 371 1.48 -37.04 7.32
N GLY A 372 0.17 -36.96 7.62
CA GLY A 372 -0.78 -38.07 7.44
C GLY A 372 -1.41 -38.19 6.06
N PHE A 373 -1.24 -37.19 5.19
CA PHE A 373 -1.89 -37.17 3.87
C PHE A 373 -1.40 -38.25 2.90
N GLY A 374 -0.11 -38.62 2.95
CA GLY A 374 0.39 -39.73 2.15
C GLY A 374 -0.34 -41.05 2.44
N GLN A 375 -0.69 -41.28 3.70
CA GLN A 375 -1.51 -42.44 4.10
C GLN A 375 -2.98 -42.27 3.69
N ALA A 376 -3.53 -41.04 3.81
CA ALA A 376 -4.88 -40.70 3.32
C ALA A 376 -5.02 -40.94 1.82
N ALA A 377 -3.99 -40.58 1.04
CA ALA A 377 -3.95 -40.78 -0.40
C ALA A 377 -3.97 -42.28 -0.81
N ALA A 378 -3.49 -43.18 0.07
CA ALA A 378 -3.58 -44.62 -0.17
C ALA A 378 -5.02 -45.17 -0.04
N ASN A 379 -5.90 -44.50 0.73
CA ASN A 379 -7.32 -44.85 0.87
C ASN A 379 -8.20 -43.60 0.96
N PRO A 380 -8.39 -42.87 -0.15
CA PRO A 380 -9.10 -41.60 -0.17
C PRO A 380 -10.56 -41.68 0.32
N ALA A 381 -11.23 -42.83 0.07
CA ALA A 381 -12.63 -43.01 0.49
C ALA A 381 -12.75 -43.12 2.02
N ALA A 382 -11.85 -43.85 2.67
CA ALA A 382 -11.82 -43.94 4.14
C ALA A 382 -11.45 -42.60 4.78
N PHE A 383 -10.50 -41.87 4.18
CA PHE A 383 -10.17 -40.52 4.61
C PHE A 383 -11.38 -39.59 4.51
N ALA A 384 -12.05 -39.53 3.35
CA ALA A 384 -13.23 -38.69 3.17
C ALA A 384 -14.35 -39.03 4.15
N GLN A 385 -14.54 -40.33 4.46
CA GLN A 385 -15.51 -40.77 5.45
C GLN A 385 -15.16 -40.29 6.87
N SER A 386 -13.87 -40.35 7.25
CA SER A 386 -13.43 -39.88 8.58
C SER A 386 -13.62 -38.36 8.73
N CYS A 387 -13.28 -37.59 7.70
CA CYS A 387 -13.48 -36.14 7.70
C CYS A 387 -14.97 -35.76 7.77
N TYR A 388 -15.81 -36.46 6.99
CA TYR A 388 -17.25 -36.25 7.03
C TYR A 388 -17.84 -36.52 8.41
N ASN A 389 -17.40 -37.59 9.07
CA ASN A 389 -17.88 -37.92 10.42
C ASN A 389 -17.53 -36.85 11.46
N LEU A 390 -16.41 -36.13 11.27
CA LEU A 390 -16.03 -35.01 12.14
C LEU A 390 -16.79 -33.73 11.79
N VAL A 391 -16.81 -33.33 10.52
CA VAL A 391 -17.41 -32.08 10.09
C VAL A 391 -18.91 -32.10 10.33
N GLU A 392 -19.58 -33.24 10.09
CA GLU A 392 -21.00 -33.47 10.25
C GLU A 392 -21.38 -34.15 11.59
N ASP A 393 -20.51 -34.06 12.60
CA ASP A 393 -20.84 -34.57 13.94
C ASP A 393 -22.09 -33.84 14.47
N PRO A 394 -23.12 -34.55 14.94
CA PRO A 394 -24.39 -33.95 15.39
C PRO A 394 -24.24 -32.85 16.44
N ARG A 395 -23.13 -32.82 17.18
CA ARG A 395 -22.88 -31.77 18.20
C ARG A 395 -22.62 -30.40 17.57
N TRP A 396 -22.09 -30.35 16.34
CA TRP A 396 -21.69 -29.10 15.66
C TRP A 396 -21.91 -29.10 14.13
N ALA A 397 -22.68 -30.03 13.57
CA ALA A 397 -22.98 -30.09 12.14
C ALA A 397 -23.60 -28.78 11.57
N ASP A 398 -24.19 -27.95 12.42
CA ASP A 398 -24.73 -26.63 12.07
C ASP A 398 -23.67 -25.51 12.04
N VAL A 399 -22.43 -25.80 12.43
CA VAL A 399 -21.32 -24.83 12.44
C VAL A 399 -20.62 -24.78 11.10
N PHE A 400 -20.27 -25.96 10.55
CA PHE A 400 -19.45 -26.05 9.35
C PHE A 400 -20.29 -26.18 8.08
N ASP A 401 -19.90 -25.44 7.05
CA ASP A 401 -20.51 -25.46 5.71
C ASP A 401 -19.68 -26.29 4.72
N GLY A 402 -18.66 -27.00 5.20
CA GLY A 402 -17.79 -27.85 4.38
C GLY A 402 -16.40 -28.02 4.97
N ILE A 403 -15.50 -28.46 4.10
CA ILE A 403 -14.12 -28.83 4.43
C ILE A 403 -13.12 -28.08 3.55
N ASP A 404 -11.99 -27.72 4.13
CA ASP A 404 -10.80 -27.23 3.44
C ASP A 404 -9.63 -28.20 3.65
N ILE A 405 -8.80 -28.41 2.64
CA ILE A 405 -7.62 -29.26 2.69
C ILE A 405 -6.37 -28.41 2.52
N ASP A 406 -5.54 -28.42 3.51
CA ASP A 406 -4.25 -27.73 3.52
C ASP A 406 -3.10 -28.75 3.55
N TRP A 407 -2.85 -29.37 2.39
CA TRP A 407 -1.80 -30.39 2.23
C TRP A 407 -0.49 -29.76 1.75
N GLU A 408 0.50 -29.72 2.64
CA GLU A 408 1.79 -29.08 2.40
C GLU A 408 2.94 -30.11 2.33
N TYR A 409 3.21 -30.77 1.18
CA TYR A 409 2.60 -30.58 -0.14
C TYR A 409 2.39 -31.92 -0.83
N PRO A 410 1.35 -32.10 -1.66
CA PRO A 410 1.13 -33.34 -2.37
C PRO A 410 2.24 -33.61 -3.39
N ASN A 411 2.80 -34.83 -3.36
CA ASN A 411 3.91 -35.30 -4.19
C ASN A 411 5.16 -34.38 -4.15
N ALA A 412 5.38 -33.69 -3.04
CA ALA A 412 6.47 -32.73 -2.86
C ALA A 412 6.92 -32.66 -1.40
N CYS A 413 8.00 -31.93 -1.13
CA CYS A 413 8.50 -31.70 0.21
C CYS A 413 7.92 -30.41 0.80
N GLY A 414 7.39 -30.51 2.02
CA GLY A 414 7.16 -29.45 2.98
C GLY A 414 8.01 -29.70 4.22
N LEU A 415 7.41 -29.74 5.41
CA LEU A 415 8.08 -30.18 6.64
C LEU A 415 8.47 -31.67 6.54
N SER A 416 7.65 -32.46 5.87
CA SER A 416 7.97 -33.82 5.42
C SER A 416 7.75 -33.95 3.91
N CYS A 417 8.42 -34.94 3.28
CA CYS A 417 8.25 -35.18 1.85
C CYS A 417 7.13 -36.21 1.62
N ASP A 418 6.22 -35.88 0.70
CA ASP A 418 5.22 -36.83 0.20
C ASP A 418 5.65 -37.41 -1.15
N THR A 419 5.38 -38.70 -1.35
CA THR A 419 5.73 -39.48 -2.55
C THR A 419 4.53 -40.25 -3.09
N SER A 420 3.31 -39.84 -2.75
CA SER A 420 2.07 -40.54 -3.14
C SER A 420 1.73 -40.41 -4.63
N GLY A 421 2.46 -39.57 -5.36
CA GLY A 421 2.35 -39.38 -6.81
C GLY A 421 1.38 -38.28 -7.22
N ALA A 422 1.53 -37.83 -8.46
CA ALA A 422 0.82 -36.65 -8.98
C ALA A 422 -0.72 -36.73 -8.91
N ALA A 423 -1.30 -37.93 -9.03
CA ALA A 423 -2.75 -38.14 -8.99
C ALA A 423 -3.35 -38.14 -7.58
N ALA A 424 -2.53 -38.22 -6.53
CA ALA A 424 -2.97 -38.41 -5.16
C ALA A 424 -3.92 -37.29 -4.69
N PHE A 425 -3.55 -36.05 -4.91
CA PHE A 425 -4.36 -34.89 -4.56
C PHE A 425 -5.72 -34.90 -5.27
N LYS A 426 -5.74 -35.15 -6.58
CA LYS A 426 -6.98 -35.27 -7.34
C LYS A 426 -7.89 -36.37 -6.80
N ASN A 427 -7.35 -37.54 -6.52
CA ASN A 427 -8.12 -38.67 -6.01
C ASN A 427 -8.71 -38.38 -4.64
N LEU A 428 -7.96 -37.70 -3.78
CA LEU A 428 -8.41 -37.28 -2.46
C LEU A 428 -9.55 -36.24 -2.58
N MET A 429 -9.41 -35.21 -3.41
CA MET A 429 -10.46 -34.21 -3.63
C MET A 429 -11.73 -34.83 -4.25
N SER A 430 -11.58 -35.78 -5.15
CA SER A 430 -12.70 -36.54 -5.74
C SER A 430 -13.47 -37.32 -4.68
N ALA A 431 -12.78 -38.01 -3.79
CA ALA A 431 -13.40 -38.76 -2.69
C ALA A 431 -14.14 -37.83 -1.71
N LEU A 432 -13.52 -36.70 -1.35
CA LEU A 432 -14.15 -35.68 -0.51
C LEU A 432 -15.42 -35.14 -1.16
N ARG A 433 -15.38 -34.73 -2.42
CA ARG A 433 -16.55 -34.24 -3.16
C ARG A 433 -17.66 -35.30 -3.24
N THR A 434 -17.29 -36.54 -3.48
CA THR A 434 -18.26 -37.66 -3.51
C THR A 434 -18.94 -37.83 -2.15
N LYS A 435 -18.18 -37.70 -1.05
CA LYS A 435 -18.71 -37.90 0.30
C LYS A 435 -19.50 -36.71 0.81
N PHE A 436 -19.02 -35.48 0.61
CA PHE A 436 -19.65 -34.25 1.08
C PHE A 436 -20.83 -33.79 0.19
N GLY A 437 -20.93 -34.32 -1.04
CA GLY A 437 -21.98 -33.95 -1.98
C GLY A 437 -21.82 -32.54 -2.55
N GLY A 438 -22.86 -32.01 -3.20
CA GLY A 438 -22.83 -30.69 -3.86
C GLY A 438 -23.25 -29.53 -2.97
N SER A 439 -23.82 -29.79 -1.79
CA SER A 439 -24.31 -28.76 -0.84
C SER A 439 -23.21 -28.24 0.06
N ASN A 440 -22.20 -29.03 0.36
CA ASN A 440 -21.07 -28.66 1.18
C ASN A 440 -19.92 -28.14 0.33
N LEU A 441 -19.22 -27.11 0.83
CA LEU A 441 -18.00 -26.61 0.20
C LEU A 441 -16.86 -27.60 0.40
N VAL A 442 -16.09 -27.81 -0.67
CA VAL A 442 -14.83 -28.58 -0.66
C VAL A 442 -13.78 -27.70 -1.28
N THR A 443 -12.84 -27.23 -0.48
CA THR A 443 -11.80 -26.29 -0.90
C THR A 443 -10.42 -26.82 -0.56
N ALA A 444 -9.37 -26.15 -1.03
CA ALA A 444 -8.02 -26.45 -0.61
C ALA A 444 -7.13 -25.21 -0.65
N ALA A 445 -6.20 -25.11 0.32
CA ALA A 445 -5.02 -24.27 0.20
C ALA A 445 -3.97 -25.03 -0.63
N ILE A 446 -3.33 -24.31 -1.55
CA ILE A 446 -2.33 -24.90 -2.46
C ILE A 446 -1.09 -24.01 -2.57
N SER A 447 0.04 -24.65 -2.90
CA SER A 447 1.30 -23.94 -3.13
C SER A 447 1.17 -22.82 -4.17
N ALA A 448 2.02 -21.81 -4.06
CA ALA A 448 2.23 -20.78 -5.08
C ALA A 448 3.60 -20.90 -5.77
N ASP A 449 4.31 -22.02 -5.64
CA ASP A 449 5.57 -22.26 -6.34
C ASP A 449 5.36 -22.40 -7.85
N GLY A 450 5.40 -21.25 -8.53
CA GLY A 450 5.24 -21.13 -9.98
C GLY A 450 6.52 -21.39 -10.78
N SER A 451 7.63 -21.75 -10.13
CA SER A 451 8.90 -22.06 -10.81
C SER A 451 8.77 -23.27 -11.74
N ASN A 452 9.67 -23.39 -12.69
CA ASN A 452 9.65 -24.53 -13.61
C ASN A 452 10.00 -25.82 -12.86
N GLY A 453 9.13 -26.82 -12.92
CA GLY A 453 9.25 -28.03 -12.12
C GLY A 453 8.94 -27.85 -10.63
N GLY A 454 8.43 -26.67 -10.24
CA GLY A 454 8.02 -26.37 -8.88
C GLY A 454 6.77 -27.12 -8.42
N LYS A 455 6.35 -26.88 -7.17
CA LYS A 455 5.26 -27.65 -6.52
C LYS A 455 3.95 -27.65 -7.31
N LEU A 456 3.65 -26.57 -8.06
CA LEU A 456 2.48 -26.51 -8.93
C LEU A 456 2.55 -27.47 -10.14
N ASP A 457 3.72 -28.02 -10.46
CA ASP A 457 3.89 -29.01 -11.53
C ASP A 457 3.84 -30.44 -11.03
N LEU A 458 4.00 -30.68 -9.71
CA LEU A 458 4.19 -32.00 -9.14
C LEU A 458 2.87 -32.74 -8.81
N ALA A 459 1.74 -32.02 -8.73
CA ALA A 459 0.43 -32.62 -8.44
C ALA A 459 -0.62 -32.20 -9.50
N ASP A 460 -1.65 -33.02 -9.70
CA ASP A 460 -2.74 -32.78 -10.64
C ASP A 460 -3.79 -31.83 -10.05
N TYR A 461 -3.40 -30.56 -9.82
CA TYR A 461 -4.33 -29.51 -9.37
C TYR A 461 -5.42 -29.22 -10.41
N ALA A 462 -5.11 -29.31 -11.70
CA ALA A 462 -6.08 -29.07 -12.77
C ALA A 462 -7.18 -30.14 -12.77
N GLY A 463 -6.80 -31.41 -12.70
CA GLY A 463 -7.76 -32.50 -12.60
C GLY A 463 -8.56 -32.49 -11.29
N ALA A 464 -7.99 -31.98 -10.20
CA ALA A 464 -8.67 -31.83 -8.91
C ALA A 464 -9.67 -30.65 -8.90
N ALA A 465 -9.47 -29.61 -9.72
CA ALA A 465 -10.29 -28.40 -9.73
C ALA A 465 -11.78 -28.64 -10.02
N GLN A 466 -12.12 -29.73 -10.70
CA GLN A 466 -13.53 -30.10 -10.94
C GLN A 466 -14.25 -30.52 -9.65
N TYR A 467 -13.51 -30.98 -8.65
CA TYR A 467 -14.03 -31.43 -7.35
C TYR A 467 -13.97 -30.36 -6.28
N ALA A 468 -13.13 -29.33 -6.46
CA ALA A 468 -13.03 -28.19 -5.55
C ALA A 468 -13.96 -27.05 -5.97
N ASP A 469 -14.54 -26.35 -4.99
CA ASP A 469 -15.26 -25.10 -5.22
C ASP A 469 -14.30 -23.99 -5.61
N PHE A 470 -13.19 -23.87 -4.88
CA PHE A 470 -12.09 -22.96 -5.18
C PHE A 470 -10.80 -23.41 -4.49
N TYR A 471 -9.70 -22.81 -4.91
CA TYR A 471 -8.39 -22.92 -4.29
C TYR A 471 -7.97 -21.63 -3.63
N ASN A 472 -7.36 -21.74 -2.47
CA ASN A 472 -6.65 -20.69 -1.76
C ASN A 472 -5.16 -20.80 -2.13
N VAL A 473 -4.70 -19.98 -3.08
CA VAL A 473 -3.31 -20.03 -3.56
C VAL A 473 -2.45 -19.25 -2.58
N MET A 474 -1.53 -19.93 -1.88
CA MET A 474 -0.68 -19.36 -0.82
C MET A 474 0.41 -18.46 -1.38
N THR A 475 0.01 -17.29 -1.92
CA THR A 475 0.87 -16.29 -2.56
C THR A 475 1.61 -15.41 -1.54
N TYR A 476 2.15 -16.06 -0.53
CA TYR A 476 3.01 -15.51 0.50
C TYR A 476 4.09 -16.56 0.85
N ASP A 477 5.02 -16.22 1.72
CA ASP A 477 6.14 -17.08 2.10
C ASP A 477 7.03 -17.54 0.93
N PHE A 478 7.13 -16.71 -0.12
CA PHE A 478 8.08 -16.98 -1.19
C PHE A 478 9.53 -16.87 -0.72
N PHE A 479 9.81 -15.95 0.20
CA PHE A 479 11.14 -15.71 0.77
C PHE A 479 11.04 -15.43 2.26
N GLY A 480 12.00 -15.93 3.03
CA GLY A 480 12.05 -15.79 4.48
C GLY A 480 13.42 -16.16 5.04
N ALA A 481 13.60 -15.98 6.35
CA ALA A 481 14.89 -16.18 7.02
C ALA A 481 15.23 -17.64 7.32
N TRP A 482 14.53 -18.61 6.71
CA TRP A 482 15.07 -19.96 6.49
C TRP A 482 16.33 -19.90 5.63
N ASP A 483 16.45 -18.94 4.72
CA ASP A 483 17.70 -18.52 4.10
C ASP A 483 18.36 -17.44 4.99
N ALA A 484 18.97 -17.89 6.09
CA ALA A 484 19.44 -17.03 7.17
C ALA A 484 20.46 -15.95 6.73
N LYS A 485 21.17 -16.19 5.64
CA LYS A 485 22.17 -15.26 5.08
C LYS A 485 21.56 -14.27 4.08
N GLY A 486 20.26 -14.37 3.80
CA GLY A 486 19.61 -13.66 2.72
C GLY A 486 19.84 -14.33 1.36
N PRO A 487 19.58 -13.65 0.23
CA PRO A 487 19.30 -12.22 0.17
C PRO A 487 17.91 -11.86 0.73
N THR A 488 17.77 -10.66 1.32
CA THR A 488 16.47 -10.14 1.72
C THR A 488 15.58 -9.97 0.51
N ALA A 489 14.33 -10.43 0.59
CA ALA A 489 13.39 -10.39 -0.50
C ALA A 489 11.94 -10.26 0.01
N PRO A 490 11.01 -9.65 -0.76
CA PRO A 490 9.61 -9.57 -0.37
C PRO A 490 9.01 -10.97 -0.26
N HIS A 491 8.31 -11.25 0.85
CA HIS A 491 7.73 -12.58 1.06
C HIS A 491 6.47 -12.84 0.22
N SER A 492 5.82 -11.80 -0.32
CA SER A 492 4.58 -11.91 -1.09
C SER A 492 4.58 -11.05 -2.37
N PRO A 493 5.64 -11.11 -3.22
CA PRO A 493 5.72 -10.26 -4.41
C PRO A 493 4.57 -10.59 -5.38
N LEU A 494 3.87 -9.53 -5.84
CA LEU A 494 2.79 -9.68 -6.81
C LEU A 494 3.31 -10.08 -8.19
N THR A 495 4.38 -9.42 -8.64
CA THR A 495 5.01 -9.63 -9.95
C THR A 495 6.48 -9.97 -9.80
N SER A 496 7.12 -10.39 -10.89
CA SER A 496 8.57 -10.50 -10.94
C SER A 496 9.22 -9.11 -10.86
N TYR A 497 10.47 -9.05 -10.40
CA TYR A 497 11.27 -7.83 -10.32
C TYR A 497 12.76 -8.14 -10.56
N THR A 498 13.54 -7.12 -10.92
CA THR A 498 14.99 -7.27 -11.13
C THR A 498 15.68 -7.66 -9.82
N GLY A 499 16.37 -8.80 -9.83
CA GLY A 499 17.05 -9.34 -8.63
C GLY A 499 16.17 -10.26 -7.77
N ILE A 500 15.00 -10.70 -8.25
CA ILE A 500 14.23 -11.76 -7.59
C ILE A 500 15.10 -13.02 -7.42
N PRO A 501 15.24 -13.58 -6.21
CA PRO A 501 16.17 -14.69 -5.97
C PRO A 501 15.83 -15.96 -6.74
N ILE A 502 14.54 -16.26 -6.90
CA ILE A 502 14.05 -17.46 -7.59
C ILE A 502 12.99 -17.04 -8.62
N ALA A 503 13.26 -17.33 -9.90
CA ALA A 503 12.30 -17.07 -10.97
C ALA A 503 11.02 -17.90 -10.76
N GLY A 504 9.85 -17.25 -10.87
CA GLY A 504 8.56 -17.90 -10.66
C GLY A 504 8.05 -17.85 -9.20
N PHE A 505 8.83 -17.31 -8.26
CA PHE A 505 8.40 -17.09 -6.87
C PHE A 505 7.71 -15.73 -6.73
N ASN A 506 6.55 -15.60 -7.36
CA ASN A 506 5.65 -14.45 -7.26
C ASN A 506 4.22 -14.85 -7.62
N SER A 507 3.26 -14.03 -7.20
CA SER A 507 1.83 -14.32 -7.35
C SER A 507 1.40 -14.44 -8.81
N GLU A 508 1.88 -13.56 -9.68
CA GLU A 508 1.56 -13.56 -11.11
C GLU A 508 2.00 -14.85 -11.79
N ALA A 509 3.21 -15.35 -11.51
CA ALA A 509 3.73 -16.60 -12.07
C ALA A 509 2.88 -17.80 -11.61
N ALA A 510 2.51 -17.87 -10.33
CA ALA A 510 1.68 -18.92 -9.78
C ALA A 510 0.28 -18.94 -10.43
N ILE A 511 -0.40 -17.79 -10.46
CA ILE A 511 -1.74 -17.66 -11.03
C ILE A 511 -1.73 -17.93 -12.55
N THR A 512 -0.75 -17.40 -13.27
CA THR A 512 -0.58 -17.64 -14.70
C THR A 512 -0.37 -19.13 -15.01
N LYS A 513 0.48 -19.79 -14.21
CA LYS A 513 0.72 -21.24 -14.34
C LYS A 513 -0.56 -22.05 -14.09
N LEU A 514 -1.31 -21.76 -13.03
CA LEU A 514 -2.58 -22.45 -12.73
C LEU A 514 -3.62 -22.22 -13.83
N LYS A 515 -3.77 -21.01 -14.32
CA LYS A 515 -4.66 -20.69 -15.46
C LYS A 515 -4.19 -21.39 -16.74
N GLY A 516 -2.89 -21.44 -17.01
CA GLY A 516 -2.29 -22.17 -18.13
C GLY A 516 -2.53 -23.69 -18.07
N LYS A 517 -2.70 -24.26 -16.87
CA LYS A 517 -3.10 -25.65 -16.67
C LYS A 517 -4.62 -25.88 -16.84
N GLY A 518 -5.41 -24.83 -17.14
CA GLY A 518 -6.84 -24.91 -17.38
C GLY A 518 -7.72 -24.63 -16.16
N ILE A 519 -7.18 -24.14 -15.04
CA ILE A 519 -7.98 -23.76 -13.88
C ILE A 519 -8.47 -22.32 -14.10
N PRO A 520 -9.80 -22.07 -14.16
CA PRO A 520 -10.30 -20.72 -14.36
C PRO A 520 -10.00 -19.80 -13.16
N GLY A 521 -9.74 -18.53 -13.44
CA GLY A 521 -9.51 -17.53 -12.39
C GLY A 521 -10.62 -17.49 -11.33
N SER A 522 -11.87 -17.73 -11.75
CA SER A 522 -13.05 -17.82 -10.86
C SER A 522 -13.02 -18.99 -9.86
N LYS A 523 -11.98 -19.82 -9.86
CA LYS A 523 -11.71 -20.86 -8.85
C LYS A 523 -10.46 -20.58 -8.03
N LEU A 524 -9.80 -19.42 -8.18
CA LEU A 524 -8.55 -19.09 -7.52
C LEU A 524 -8.73 -17.87 -6.61
N ASN A 525 -8.36 -17.99 -5.35
CA ASN A 525 -8.23 -16.88 -4.40
C ASN A 525 -6.76 -16.48 -4.25
N LEU A 526 -6.49 -15.18 -4.22
CA LEU A 526 -5.15 -14.64 -3.95
C LEU A 526 -4.87 -14.65 -2.44
N GLY A 527 -3.72 -15.20 -2.02
CA GLY A 527 -3.31 -15.25 -0.62
C GLY A 527 -2.61 -13.98 -0.16
N ILE A 528 -2.93 -13.53 1.05
CA ILE A 528 -2.32 -12.37 1.72
C ILE A 528 -1.84 -12.78 3.11
N GLY A 529 -0.58 -12.49 3.44
CA GLY A 529 -0.07 -12.67 4.81
C GLY A 529 -0.41 -11.46 5.68
N PHE A 530 -1.07 -11.67 6.82
CA PHE A 530 -1.30 -10.62 7.82
C PHE A 530 -0.11 -10.51 8.81
N TYR A 531 1.05 -10.83 8.31
CA TYR A 531 2.34 -10.85 9.01
C TYR A 531 3.45 -10.50 8.03
N GLY A 532 4.64 -10.30 8.56
CA GLY A 532 5.85 -10.11 7.76
C GLY A 532 6.90 -11.19 8.01
N ARG A 533 7.78 -11.36 7.03
CA ARG A 533 9.02 -12.14 7.12
C ARG A 533 10.21 -11.21 7.29
N GLY A 534 11.14 -11.55 8.19
CA GLY A 534 12.22 -10.64 8.54
C GLY A 534 13.57 -11.27 8.83
N TRP A 535 14.62 -10.53 8.50
CA TRP A 535 16.03 -10.86 8.75
C TRP A 535 16.69 -9.83 9.65
N THR A 536 17.74 -10.23 10.34
CA THR A 536 18.60 -9.33 11.14
C THR A 536 20.01 -9.27 10.58
N GLY A 537 20.78 -8.27 11.02
CA GLY A 537 22.15 -8.02 10.52
C GLY A 537 22.20 -7.41 9.11
N VAL A 538 21.09 -6.84 8.67
CA VAL A 538 20.96 -6.25 7.33
C VAL A 538 21.41 -4.79 7.33
N THR A 539 22.34 -4.44 6.44
CA THR A 539 22.82 -3.07 6.27
C THR A 539 22.12 -2.32 5.13
N GLN A 540 21.70 -3.04 4.09
CA GLN A 540 21.04 -2.50 2.91
C GLN A 540 19.54 -2.28 3.17
N ALA A 541 19.00 -1.13 2.74
CA ALA A 541 17.58 -0.83 2.88
C ALA A 541 16.72 -1.52 1.80
N ALA A 542 17.16 -1.48 0.53
CA ALA A 542 16.47 -2.16 -0.57
C ALA A 542 16.58 -3.69 -0.46
N PRO A 543 15.67 -4.47 -1.08
CA PRO A 543 15.80 -5.93 -1.21
C PRO A 543 17.13 -6.35 -1.85
N GLY A 544 17.58 -7.57 -1.59
CA GLY A 544 18.83 -8.13 -2.09
C GLY A 544 19.99 -8.05 -1.08
N GLY A 545 19.76 -7.51 0.11
CA GLY A 545 20.78 -7.40 1.17
C GLY A 545 21.13 -8.74 1.80
N THR A 546 22.40 -8.87 2.23
CA THR A 546 22.84 -9.99 3.07
C THR A 546 22.34 -9.83 4.51
N ALA A 547 22.22 -10.94 5.22
CA ALA A 547 21.73 -11.01 6.59
C ALA A 547 22.61 -11.92 7.46
N THR A 548 22.36 -11.93 8.76
CA THR A 548 23.04 -12.82 9.71
C THR A 548 22.13 -13.88 10.30
N GLY A 549 20.81 -13.72 10.19
CA GLY A 549 19.82 -14.66 10.71
C GLY A 549 18.40 -14.11 10.64
N PRO A 550 17.43 -14.83 11.22
CA PRO A 550 16.06 -14.34 11.36
C PRO A 550 16.00 -13.18 12.34
N ALA A 551 15.14 -12.18 12.04
CA ALA A 551 14.81 -11.13 12.98
C ALA A 551 13.99 -11.69 14.15
N GLN A 552 14.09 -11.07 15.32
CA GLN A 552 13.27 -11.47 16.48
C GLN A 552 11.82 -11.04 16.24
N GLY A 553 10.91 -11.98 16.32
CA GLY A 553 9.47 -11.73 16.33
C GLY A 553 8.85 -12.01 17.69
N THR A 554 7.59 -11.63 17.87
CA THR A 554 6.86 -11.79 19.14
C THR A 554 6.62 -13.27 19.48
N TYR A 555 6.25 -14.09 18.51
CA TYR A 555 5.91 -15.51 18.70
C TYR A 555 6.93 -16.45 18.08
N GLU A 556 7.54 -16.06 16.97
CA GLU A 556 8.49 -16.87 16.22
C GLU A 556 9.56 -16.00 15.58
N GLN A 557 10.80 -16.51 15.52
CA GLN A 557 11.89 -15.82 14.84
C GLN A 557 11.63 -15.76 13.33
N GLY A 558 11.88 -14.60 12.73
CA GLY A 558 11.68 -14.37 11.30
C GLY A 558 10.23 -14.09 10.90
N ILE A 559 9.29 -14.08 11.85
CA ILE A 559 7.87 -13.76 11.64
C ILE A 559 7.41 -12.74 12.65
N GLU A 560 6.66 -11.72 12.19
CA GLU A 560 6.01 -10.76 13.10
C GLU A 560 4.65 -10.33 12.55
N ASP A 561 3.67 -10.18 13.44
CA ASP A 561 2.32 -9.75 13.09
C ASP A 561 2.31 -8.35 12.44
N TYR A 562 1.45 -8.13 11.44
CA TYR A 562 1.28 -6.80 10.83
C TYR A 562 0.98 -5.71 11.86
N LYS A 563 0.08 -5.98 12.82
CA LYS A 563 -0.28 -5.02 13.87
C LYS A 563 0.91 -4.51 14.68
N VAL A 564 1.96 -5.33 14.83
CA VAL A 564 3.22 -4.96 15.49
C VAL A 564 4.12 -4.21 14.52
N LEU A 565 4.35 -4.75 13.32
CA LEU A 565 5.24 -4.15 12.30
C LEU A 565 4.79 -2.76 11.89
N LYS A 566 3.49 -2.53 11.76
CA LYS A 566 2.92 -1.23 11.44
C LYS A 566 3.47 -0.08 12.29
N SER A 567 3.73 -0.32 13.55
CA SER A 567 4.22 0.68 14.51
C SER A 567 5.71 0.52 14.84
N SER A 568 6.22 -0.70 14.96
CA SER A 568 7.61 -0.96 15.37
C SER A 568 8.60 -0.82 14.23
N CYS A 569 8.17 -1.10 13.00
CA CYS A 569 8.99 -1.02 11.79
C CYS A 569 8.14 -0.61 10.57
N PRO A 570 7.68 0.65 10.50
CA PRO A 570 6.84 1.13 9.42
C PRO A 570 7.48 0.98 8.04
N ALA A 571 6.66 0.69 7.02
CA ALA A 571 7.13 0.49 5.65
C ALA A 571 7.93 1.69 5.14
N THR A 572 9.11 1.43 4.56
CA THR A 572 10.03 2.42 4.00
C THR A 572 10.10 2.37 2.48
N GLY A 573 9.54 1.34 1.87
CA GLY A 573 9.51 1.18 0.41
C GLY A 573 8.57 0.07 -0.03
N THR A 574 8.42 -0.06 -1.34
CA THR A 574 7.60 -1.09 -1.98
C THR A 574 8.36 -1.68 -3.16
N VAL A 575 8.30 -2.98 -3.32
CA VAL A 575 8.84 -3.69 -4.48
C VAL A 575 7.86 -4.77 -4.93
N ALA A 576 7.62 -4.86 -6.22
CA ALA A 576 6.71 -5.85 -6.81
C ALA A 576 5.35 -5.95 -6.09
N GLY A 577 4.76 -4.82 -5.69
CA GLY A 577 3.46 -4.76 -5.02
C GLY A 577 3.47 -5.19 -3.54
N THR A 578 4.63 -5.37 -2.90
CA THR A 578 4.78 -5.71 -1.48
C THR A 578 5.63 -4.68 -0.77
N ALA A 579 5.27 -4.30 0.44
CA ALA A 579 6.03 -3.35 1.24
C ALA A 579 7.25 -4.01 1.89
N TYR A 580 8.27 -3.20 2.16
CA TYR A 580 9.41 -3.57 2.99
C TYR A 580 9.82 -2.43 3.91
N ALA A 581 10.50 -2.77 4.98
CA ALA A 581 11.02 -1.82 5.95
C ALA A 581 12.38 -2.24 6.47
N LYS A 582 13.25 -1.26 6.77
CA LYS A 582 14.51 -1.47 7.47
C LYS A 582 14.54 -0.64 8.75
N CYS A 583 14.63 -1.31 9.90
CA CYS A 583 14.61 -0.71 11.23
C CYS A 583 15.82 -1.19 12.02
N GLY A 584 16.78 -0.30 12.24
CA GLY A 584 18.08 -0.69 12.81
C GLY A 584 18.78 -1.72 11.93
N SER A 585 19.08 -2.88 12.47
CA SER A 585 19.66 -4.03 11.73
C SER A 585 18.62 -4.99 11.16
N ASN A 586 17.33 -4.81 11.47
CA ASN A 586 16.28 -5.69 10.99
C ASN A 586 15.71 -5.19 9.65
N TRP A 587 15.38 -6.13 8.78
CA TRP A 587 14.69 -5.91 7.53
C TRP A 587 13.45 -6.79 7.47
N TRP A 588 12.30 -6.20 7.17
CA TRP A 588 11.01 -6.88 7.13
C TRP A 588 10.31 -6.67 5.80
N SER A 589 9.58 -7.67 5.34
CA SER A 589 8.64 -7.57 4.22
C SER A 589 7.25 -7.98 4.69
N TYR A 590 6.24 -7.17 4.37
CA TYR A 590 4.84 -7.40 4.74
C TYR A 590 3.89 -6.63 3.83
N ASP A 591 2.60 -6.96 3.87
CA ASP A 591 1.57 -6.20 3.17
C ASP A 591 0.98 -5.10 4.04
N THR A 592 0.63 -3.98 3.41
CA THR A 592 -0.05 -2.83 4.00
C THR A 592 -1.41 -2.64 3.33
N PRO A 593 -2.33 -1.82 3.86
CA PRO A 593 -3.57 -1.49 3.16
C PRO A 593 -3.37 -1.02 1.73
N ALA A 594 -2.32 -0.24 1.47
CA ALA A 594 -2.00 0.26 0.13
C ALA A 594 -1.55 -0.85 -0.83
N THR A 595 -0.67 -1.77 -0.39
CA THR A 595 -0.23 -2.90 -1.23
C THR A 595 -1.39 -3.89 -1.46
N ILE A 596 -2.23 -4.12 -0.45
CA ILE A 596 -3.44 -4.94 -0.57
C ILE A 596 -4.41 -4.33 -1.60
N ALA A 597 -4.64 -3.02 -1.58
CA ALA A 597 -5.49 -2.36 -2.59
C ALA A 597 -4.99 -2.62 -4.02
N GLY A 598 -3.69 -2.54 -4.24
CA GLY A 598 -3.06 -2.89 -5.53
C GLY A 598 -3.25 -4.37 -5.90
N LYS A 599 -3.04 -5.28 -4.94
CA LYS A 599 -3.22 -6.73 -5.12
C LYS A 599 -4.69 -7.08 -5.41
N MET A 600 -5.65 -6.43 -4.76
CA MET A 600 -7.09 -6.66 -5.04
C MET A 600 -7.50 -6.12 -6.41
N THR A 601 -6.98 -4.97 -6.81
CA THR A 601 -7.18 -4.46 -8.17
C THR A 601 -6.65 -5.44 -9.21
N TRP A 602 -5.44 -5.97 -9.02
CA TRP A 602 -4.86 -6.99 -9.89
C TRP A 602 -5.69 -8.28 -9.88
N ALA A 603 -6.14 -8.76 -8.72
CA ALA A 603 -6.97 -9.96 -8.60
C ALA A 603 -8.27 -9.84 -9.41
N LYS A 604 -8.95 -8.69 -9.36
CA LYS A 604 -10.12 -8.39 -10.20
C LYS A 604 -9.77 -8.43 -11.69
N GLN A 605 -8.66 -7.81 -12.11
CA GLN A 605 -8.21 -7.81 -13.51
C GLN A 605 -7.89 -9.23 -14.01
N GLN A 606 -7.40 -10.12 -13.12
CA GLN A 606 -7.15 -11.52 -13.44
C GLN A 606 -8.41 -12.39 -13.43
N GLY A 607 -9.57 -11.85 -13.04
CA GLY A 607 -10.83 -12.58 -12.91
C GLY A 607 -10.78 -13.63 -11.80
N LEU A 608 -10.06 -13.36 -10.72
CA LEU A 608 -9.96 -14.27 -9.59
C LEU A 608 -11.29 -14.34 -8.82
N LYS A 609 -11.52 -15.46 -8.12
CA LYS A 609 -12.69 -15.67 -7.26
C LYS A 609 -12.74 -14.68 -6.11
N GLY A 610 -11.57 -14.27 -5.61
CA GLY A 610 -11.42 -13.35 -4.50
C GLY A 610 -10.05 -13.41 -3.88
N ALA A 611 -10.00 -13.25 -2.56
CA ALA A 611 -8.78 -13.34 -1.77
C ALA A 611 -9.01 -14.08 -0.46
N PHE A 612 -7.92 -14.63 0.08
CA PHE A 612 -7.89 -15.15 1.44
C PHE A 612 -6.65 -14.65 2.19
N PHE A 613 -6.64 -14.83 3.50
CA PHE A 613 -5.50 -14.39 4.30
C PHE A 613 -5.18 -15.34 5.46
N TRP A 614 -3.91 -15.46 5.75
CA TRP A 614 -3.32 -16.07 6.93
C TRP A 614 -2.79 -14.95 7.82
N GLU A 615 -3.25 -14.67 9.04
CA GLU A 615 -4.45 -15.11 9.69
C GLU A 615 -5.04 -13.92 10.50
N PHE A 616 -6.27 -14.03 10.98
CA PHE A 616 -7.00 -12.92 11.61
C PHE A 616 -6.25 -12.21 12.74
N SER A 617 -5.55 -12.96 13.61
CA SER A 617 -4.93 -12.36 14.79
C SER A 617 -3.72 -11.48 14.48
N GLY A 618 -3.18 -11.55 13.26
CA GLY A 618 -2.12 -10.66 12.78
C GLY A 618 -2.59 -9.25 12.43
N ASP A 619 -3.92 -9.05 12.22
CA ASP A 619 -4.49 -7.75 11.91
C ASP A 619 -4.60 -6.84 13.13
N THR A 620 -4.84 -5.56 12.89
CA THR A 620 -5.11 -4.56 13.93
C THR A 620 -6.46 -4.81 14.62
N THR A 621 -6.64 -4.24 15.81
CA THR A 621 -7.89 -4.40 16.59
C THR A 621 -9.14 -3.84 15.89
N ASN A 622 -8.99 -3.01 14.86
CA ASN A 622 -10.06 -2.47 14.02
C ASN A 622 -10.14 -3.11 12.63
N GLY A 623 -9.39 -4.21 12.37
CA GLY A 623 -9.48 -5.01 11.15
C GLY A 623 -9.04 -4.25 9.89
N GLU A 624 -7.91 -3.59 9.93
CA GLU A 624 -7.42 -2.69 8.87
C GLU A 624 -7.13 -3.43 7.57
N LEU A 625 -6.43 -4.59 7.64
CA LEU A 625 -6.10 -5.39 6.46
C LEU A 625 -7.33 -6.12 5.90
N ALA A 626 -8.17 -6.68 6.78
CA ALA A 626 -9.44 -7.28 6.36
C ALA A 626 -10.34 -6.26 5.66
N ASN A 627 -10.36 -5.01 6.16
CA ASN A 627 -11.05 -3.90 5.50
C ASN A 627 -10.46 -3.55 4.13
N ALA A 628 -9.13 -3.55 4.00
CA ALA A 628 -8.47 -3.28 2.72
C ALA A 628 -8.81 -4.34 1.65
N ILE A 629 -8.86 -5.63 2.03
CA ILE A 629 -9.32 -6.70 1.15
C ILE A 629 -10.79 -6.49 0.76
N HIS A 630 -11.65 -6.22 1.75
CA HIS A 630 -13.08 -5.99 1.51
C HIS A 630 -13.32 -4.85 0.53
N THR A 631 -12.73 -3.68 0.79
CA THR A 631 -12.87 -2.49 -0.06
C THR A 631 -12.28 -2.71 -1.45
N GLY A 632 -11.13 -3.36 -1.55
CA GLY A 632 -10.46 -3.60 -2.81
C GLY A 632 -11.20 -4.60 -3.73
N LEU A 633 -12.04 -5.49 -3.16
CA LEU A 633 -12.84 -6.47 -3.90
C LEU A 633 -14.30 -6.04 -4.15
N GLN A 634 -14.69 -4.87 -3.72
CA GLN A 634 -15.99 -4.25 -4.08
C GLN A 634 -16.07 -3.81 -5.54
#